data_5bf0883f50ee7754da6ccd4c84ae2df8
#
_entry.id   5bf0883f50ee7754da6ccd4c84ae2df8
#
_cell.length_a   1.000
_cell.length_b   1.000
_cell.length_c   1.000
_cell.angle_alpha   90.00
_cell.angle_beta   90.00
_cell.angle_gamma   90.00
#
_symmetry.space_group_name_H-M   'P 1'
#
loop_
_entity.id
_entity.type
_entity.pdbx_description
1 polymer ?
#
loop_
_entity_poly.entity_id
_entity_poly.type
_entity_poly.pdbx_seq_one_letter_code
_entity_poly.pdbx_strand_id
1 'polypeptide(L)'
;MASLVFLLALGLIPGILAAQPGLENPSDPRTDPLLDPLRTERGFVGAVACGECHPKELALWQGSYHDRAMTLATPETVRGDFQEAEITAQGVTSSFFNRDGEFLVRTDGPDGELKDYPIRYTFGWWPLQQYLIDFPGGRLQSLGLAWDTRPQAQGGQDWFHLYPNLAMDHTHPLHWTAPDQTWNYQCADCHSTDLQKRYDAERKGYDTRYAEINVACEACHGPGARHLAWAQAAAARADGTGTDQAALAATPDDPTRGLLVDLKDSDGGTWGLAAETGKPRRQPPRASHLQTETCARCHARRGRIWDEIKPGEPLHQGFRLALLEPDLYFPDGQIKDEVFVFGSFIQSRMYHQGVVCGDCHDAHSLRLQADGNAVCARCHLAPHYDTPEHHHHPAGSTGAACVACHMPQRWYMVVDERADHSLRVPRPDLSLKLGTPNACTGCHADQDAAWAATAVETWYPDPQYRGPHFGEALHAADHQAPDATRRLLALAGDPARPSIARASALDRLHDQPQDGAATATLLTVSRLLADPEALVRAQAVRYLDRVDLRTRVELAWPLLSDPARTVRLEATRVLAPVMRQGIGGKLADPMRAALAEYATAEQVNADRPEAHLNLGLLAVDRGETGLAEQSYRTALALDPHFTPARANLADLYRDQGREADAEAELKAGLAADPDNADLHRNYSPGSQAFR
;
A
#
# COMPACT_ATOMS: atom_id res chain seq x y z
N MET A 1 95.93 12.12 -5.55
CA MET A 1 94.83 13.07 -5.49
C MET A 1 93.57 12.26 -5.65
N ALA A 2 92.99 11.83 -4.55
CA ALA A 2 91.91 10.94 -4.51
C ALA A 2 90.66 11.67 -3.93
N SER A 3 89.61 11.75 -4.68
CA SER A 3 88.34 12.28 -4.20
C SER A 3 87.44 11.14 -3.79
N LEU A 4 87.12 11.11 -2.49
CA LEU A 4 86.15 10.19 -1.89
C LEU A 4 84.69 10.68 -2.19
N VAL A 5 83.90 9.86 -2.78
CA VAL A 5 82.43 10.08 -2.94
C VAL A 5 81.73 9.35 -1.81
N PHE A 6 81.04 10.07 -0.94
CA PHE A 6 80.12 9.50 0.07
C PHE A 6 78.76 9.34 -0.54
N LEU A 7 78.25 8.09 -0.61
CA LEU A 7 76.88 7.76 -0.92
C LEU A 7 76.10 7.80 0.39
N LEU A 8 75.19 8.78 0.51
CA LEU A 8 74.14 8.82 1.52
C LEU A 8 72.92 7.99 1.02
N ALA A 9 72.65 6.86 1.64
CA ALA A 9 71.42 6.12 1.48
C ALA A 9 70.32 6.83 2.25
N LEU A 10 69.38 7.46 1.53
CA LEU A 10 68.09 7.90 2.09
C LEU A 10 67.12 6.72 2.19
N GLY A 11 66.87 6.27 3.41
CA GLY A 11 65.78 5.34 3.69
C GLY A 11 64.43 6.01 3.51
N LEU A 12 63.63 5.54 2.55
CA LEU A 12 62.24 5.88 2.41
C LEU A 12 61.44 5.20 3.54
N ILE A 13 60.98 6.00 4.50
CA ILE A 13 59.95 5.64 5.46
C ILE A 13 58.62 5.83 4.72
N PRO A 14 57.75 4.82 4.59
CA PRO A 14 56.42 5.06 4.06
C PRO A 14 55.62 5.89 5.07
N GLY A 15 55.39 7.15 4.74
CA GLY A 15 54.49 8.00 5.49
C GLY A 15 53.09 7.44 5.41
N ILE A 16 52.54 7.07 6.56
CA ILE A 16 51.14 6.87 6.77
C ILE A 16 50.47 8.23 6.50
N LEU A 17 49.88 8.40 5.31
CA LEU A 17 48.94 9.49 5.10
C LEU A 17 47.75 9.21 6.05
N ALA A 18 47.70 9.92 7.16
CA ALA A 18 46.46 10.09 7.90
C ALA A 18 45.44 10.74 6.93
N ALA A 19 44.41 9.99 6.57
CA ALA A 19 43.27 10.54 5.86
C ALA A 19 42.74 11.70 6.71
N GLN A 20 42.79 12.91 6.18
CA GLN A 20 42.06 14.03 6.74
C GLN A 20 40.57 13.62 6.67
N PRO A 21 39.73 13.88 7.70
CA PRO A 21 38.29 13.72 7.57
C PRO A 21 37.86 14.61 6.38
N GLY A 22 37.55 13.98 5.27
CA GLY A 22 37.00 14.65 4.10
C GLY A 22 35.74 15.37 4.54
N LEU A 23 35.55 16.57 4.09
CA LEU A 23 34.26 17.26 4.13
C LEU A 23 33.24 16.28 3.56
N GLU A 24 32.31 15.83 4.42
CA GLU A 24 31.22 14.93 4.02
C GLU A 24 30.51 15.64 2.88
N ASN A 25 30.46 15.00 1.72
CA ASN A 25 29.70 15.51 0.58
C ASN A 25 28.18 15.34 0.91
N PRO A 26 27.43 16.41 1.18
CA PRO A 26 26.05 16.31 1.60
C PRO A 26 25.13 15.67 0.54
N SER A 27 25.62 15.49 -0.68
CA SER A 27 24.90 14.82 -1.77
C SER A 27 25.27 13.33 -1.94
N ASP A 28 26.12 12.76 -1.08
CA ASP A 28 26.43 11.32 -1.10
C ASP A 28 25.36 10.54 -0.31
N PRO A 29 24.56 9.66 -0.94
CA PRO A 29 23.57 8.86 -0.25
C PRO A 29 24.12 8.04 0.92
N ARG A 30 25.43 7.76 0.94
CA ARG A 30 26.10 7.03 2.02
C ARG A 30 26.27 7.86 3.30
N THR A 31 26.12 9.17 3.21
CA THR A 31 26.16 10.09 4.35
C THR A 31 24.77 10.48 4.85
N ASP A 32 23.71 9.93 4.26
CA ASP A 32 22.33 10.19 4.66
C ASP A 32 22.11 9.76 6.12
N PRO A 33 21.70 10.67 7.02
CA PRO A 33 21.49 10.35 8.42
C PRO A 33 20.34 9.37 8.68
N LEU A 34 19.46 9.13 7.73
CA LEU A 34 18.41 8.09 7.84
C LEU A 34 18.90 6.70 7.40
N LEU A 35 20.08 6.60 6.81
CA LEU A 35 20.67 5.31 6.48
C LEU A 35 20.96 4.52 7.76
N ASP A 36 20.43 3.28 7.85
CA ASP A 36 20.62 2.45 9.03
C ASP A 36 22.07 2.02 9.18
N PRO A 37 22.79 2.42 10.26
CA PRO A 37 24.16 2.00 10.50
C PRO A 37 24.30 0.49 10.70
N LEU A 38 23.22 -0.20 11.11
CA LEU A 38 23.18 -1.65 11.36
C LEU A 38 22.70 -2.46 10.15
N ARG A 39 22.47 -1.83 8.98
CA ARG A 39 21.95 -2.52 7.80
C ARG A 39 22.78 -3.73 7.37
N THR A 40 24.10 -3.64 7.46
CA THR A 40 24.99 -4.75 7.12
C THR A 40 24.92 -5.91 8.11
N GLU A 41 24.70 -5.64 9.40
CA GLU A 41 24.47 -6.68 10.42
C GLU A 41 23.15 -7.41 10.17
N ARG A 42 22.15 -6.72 9.59
CA ARG A 42 20.88 -7.30 9.14
C ARG A 42 20.99 -8.01 7.78
N GLY A 43 22.16 -7.98 7.16
CA GLY A 43 22.46 -8.68 5.93
C GLY A 43 22.22 -7.90 4.64
N PHE A 44 21.98 -6.59 4.71
CA PHE A 44 21.82 -5.74 3.52
C PHE A 44 23.20 -5.34 2.99
N VAL A 45 23.42 -5.53 1.68
CA VAL A 45 24.72 -5.27 1.01
C VAL A 45 24.67 -4.08 0.07
N GLY A 46 23.48 -3.67 -0.36
CA GLY A 46 23.23 -2.54 -1.26
C GLY A 46 23.35 -2.88 -2.74
N ALA A 47 22.66 -2.08 -3.57
CA ALA A 47 22.54 -2.31 -5.00
C ALA A 47 23.89 -2.34 -5.74
N VAL A 48 24.87 -1.56 -5.27
CA VAL A 48 26.23 -1.52 -5.87
C VAL A 48 26.92 -2.89 -5.78
N ALA A 49 26.85 -3.55 -4.62
CA ALA A 49 27.43 -4.88 -4.44
C ALA A 49 26.73 -5.94 -5.31
N CYS A 50 25.41 -5.83 -5.50
CA CYS A 50 24.66 -6.70 -6.42
C CYS A 50 25.16 -6.52 -7.87
N GLY A 51 25.42 -5.29 -8.27
CA GLY A 51 25.87 -4.93 -9.62
C GLY A 51 27.23 -5.49 -10.02
N GLU A 52 28.09 -5.84 -9.07
CA GLU A 52 29.38 -6.48 -9.37
C GLU A 52 29.20 -7.82 -10.11
N CYS A 53 28.13 -8.56 -9.83
CA CYS A 53 27.80 -9.82 -10.48
C CYS A 53 26.59 -9.72 -11.42
N HIS A 54 25.70 -8.74 -11.24
CA HIS A 54 24.49 -8.49 -12.01
C HIS A 54 24.49 -7.13 -12.73
N PRO A 55 25.53 -6.81 -13.56
CA PRO A 55 25.68 -5.48 -14.18
C PRO A 55 24.53 -5.14 -15.14
N LYS A 56 23.91 -6.13 -15.76
CA LYS A 56 22.78 -5.93 -16.69
C LYS A 56 21.53 -5.48 -15.93
N GLU A 57 21.19 -6.15 -14.84
CA GLU A 57 20.05 -5.85 -14.00
C GLU A 57 20.23 -4.49 -13.31
N LEU A 58 21.44 -4.21 -12.81
CA LEU A 58 21.79 -2.90 -12.26
C LEU A 58 21.59 -1.79 -13.31
N ALA A 59 22.11 -1.97 -14.54
CA ALA A 59 21.97 -0.98 -15.60
C ALA A 59 20.51 -0.74 -16.03
N LEU A 60 19.64 -1.76 -15.95
CA LEU A 60 18.20 -1.62 -16.19
C LEU A 60 17.50 -0.85 -15.05
N TRP A 61 17.90 -1.11 -13.81
CA TRP A 61 17.32 -0.46 -12.65
C TRP A 61 17.76 1.00 -12.50
N GLN A 62 19.03 1.32 -12.80
CA GLN A 62 19.54 2.69 -12.73
C GLN A 62 18.72 3.63 -13.62
N GLY A 63 18.25 4.73 -13.01
CA GLY A 63 17.40 5.71 -13.66
C GLY A 63 15.93 5.29 -13.83
N SER A 64 15.54 4.10 -13.36
CA SER A 64 14.12 3.69 -13.29
C SER A 64 13.37 4.49 -12.21
N TYR A 65 12.04 4.39 -12.18
CA TYR A 65 11.22 5.02 -11.15
C TYR A 65 11.46 4.42 -9.75
N HIS A 66 11.92 3.17 -9.64
CA HIS A 66 12.32 2.56 -8.39
C HIS A 66 13.62 3.17 -7.85
N ASP A 67 14.64 3.35 -8.70
CA ASP A 67 15.87 4.05 -8.35
C ASP A 67 15.61 5.51 -7.94
N ARG A 68 14.62 6.15 -8.55
CA ARG A 68 14.24 7.55 -8.32
C ARG A 68 13.01 7.69 -7.42
N ALA A 69 12.63 6.63 -6.71
CA ALA A 69 11.48 6.67 -5.83
C ALA A 69 11.65 7.72 -4.72
N MET A 70 12.87 7.88 -4.21
CA MET A 70 13.30 8.96 -3.32
C MET A 70 14.78 9.22 -3.53
N THR A 71 15.20 10.49 -3.45
CA THR A 71 16.61 10.92 -3.56
C THR A 71 16.89 12.13 -2.66
N LEU A 72 18.17 12.37 -2.35
CA LEU A 72 18.58 13.65 -1.77
C LEU A 72 18.29 14.79 -2.77
N ALA A 73 17.92 15.95 -2.26
CA ALA A 73 17.68 17.14 -3.09
C ALA A 73 19.01 17.74 -3.56
N THR A 74 19.39 17.44 -4.81
CA THR A 74 20.60 17.94 -5.45
C THR A 74 20.26 18.60 -6.78
N PRO A 75 21.18 19.37 -7.41
CA PRO A 75 20.94 19.95 -8.73
C PRO A 75 20.56 18.92 -9.81
N GLU A 76 20.99 17.66 -9.65
CA GLU A 76 20.73 16.57 -10.60
C GLU A 76 19.35 15.90 -10.36
N THR A 77 18.84 15.98 -9.13
CA THR A 77 17.64 15.27 -8.71
C THR A 77 16.40 16.16 -8.60
N VAL A 78 16.57 17.44 -8.30
CA VAL A 78 15.49 18.42 -8.24
C VAL A 78 15.03 18.77 -9.66
N ARG A 79 13.73 18.61 -9.93
CA ARG A 79 13.08 18.87 -11.21
C ARG A 79 12.35 20.20 -11.26
N GLY A 80 11.89 20.66 -10.10
CA GLY A 80 11.15 21.92 -9.96
C GLY A 80 11.97 23.16 -10.25
N ASP A 81 11.29 24.24 -10.62
CA ASP A 81 11.91 25.56 -10.79
C ASP A 81 12.12 26.22 -9.42
N PHE A 82 13.39 26.40 -9.03
CA PHE A 82 13.82 27.10 -7.82
C PHE A 82 14.56 28.42 -8.15
N GLN A 83 14.21 29.05 -9.28
CA GLN A 83 14.75 30.35 -9.71
C GLN A 83 13.75 31.46 -9.40
N GLU A 84 13.45 31.67 -8.10
CA GLU A 84 12.47 32.65 -7.61
C GLU A 84 11.06 32.41 -8.19
N ALA A 85 10.69 31.14 -8.44
CA ALA A 85 9.36 30.78 -8.90
C ALA A 85 8.32 30.94 -7.78
N GLU A 86 7.12 31.37 -8.13
CA GLU A 86 6.03 31.58 -7.17
C GLU A 86 4.75 30.86 -7.61
N ILE A 87 4.00 30.40 -6.63
CA ILE A 87 2.64 29.89 -6.82
C ILE A 87 1.72 30.44 -5.72
N THR A 88 0.52 30.87 -6.10
CA THR A 88 -0.53 31.19 -5.13
C THR A 88 -1.58 30.09 -5.13
N ALA A 89 -1.70 29.38 -4.01
CA ALA A 89 -2.70 28.34 -3.80
C ALA A 89 -3.29 28.46 -2.40
N GLN A 90 -4.56 28.14 -2.22
CA GLN A 90 -5.25 28.19 -0.92
C GLN A 90 -5.14 29.54 -0.19
N GLY A 91 -4.94 30.64 -0.93
CA GLY A 91 -4.74 31.97 -0.34
C GLY A 91 -3.32 32.28 0.14
N VAL A 92 -2.39 31.33 0.00
CA VAL A 92 -0.97 31.46 0.35
C VAL A 92 -0.14 31.59 -0.91
N THR A 93 0.77 32.58 -0.97
CA THR A 93 1.81 32.67 -2.01
C THR A 93 3.07 32.03 -1.51
N SER A 94 3.48 30.93 -2.13
CA SER A 94 4.71 30.21 -1.84
C SER A 94 5.77 30.54 -2.88
N SER A 95 7.03 30.72 -2.45
CA SER A 95 8.17 31.05 -3.33
C SER A 95 9.24 29.96 -3.22
N PHE A 96 9.81 29.57 -4.36
CA PHE A 96 10.84 28.53 -4.47
C PHE A 96 12.15 29.16 -4.95
N PHE A 97 13.21 28.98 -4.19
CA PHE A 97 14.50 29.61 -4.48
C PHE A 97 15.68 28.75 -4.03
N ASN A 98 16.87 29.11 -4.55
CA ASN A 98 18.14 28.50 -4.11
C ASN A 98 18.96 29.54 -3.36
N ARG A 99 19.48 29.17 -2.20
CA ARG A 99 20.39 30.00 -1.41
C ARG A 99 21.61 29.17 -1.03
N ASP A 100 22.79 29.60 -1.47
CA ASP A 100 24.07 28.94 -1.17
C ASP A 100 24.13 27.46 -1.54
N GLY A 101 23.37 27.05 -2.57
CA GLY A 101 23.29 25.66 -3.04
C GLY A 101 22.18 24.83 -2.36
N GLU A 102 21.48 25.38 -1.40
CA GLU A 102 20.33 24.75 -0.74
C GLU A 102 19.02 25.16 -1.41
N PHE A 103 18.14 24.19 -1.66
CA PHE A 103 16.80 24.41 -2.20
C PHE A 103 15.83 24.74 -1.05
N LEU A 104 15.10 25.85 -1.17
CA LEU A 104 14.19 26.35 -0.14
C LEU A 104 12.81 26.63 -0.72
N VAL A 105 11.79 26.43 0.09
CA VAL A 105 10.44 26.96 -0.13
C VAL A 105 10.09 27.92 1.00
N ARG A 106 9.60 29.10 0.66
CA ARG A 106 8.91 29.98 1.60
C ARG A 106 7.41 29.72 1.49
N THR A 107 6.82 29.21 2.55
CA THR A 107 5.38 28.89 2.61
C THR A 107 4.87 29.02 4.05
N ASP A 108 3.58 28.87 4.29
CA ASP A 108 3.00 28.90 5.62
C ASP A 108 3.37 27.67 6.46
N GLY A 109 3.60 27.95 7.73
CA GLY A 109 3.89 26.93 8.75
C GLY A 109 2.63 26.46 9.49
N PRO A 110 2.80 25.67 10.56
CA PRO A 110 1.69 25.16 11.38
C PRO A 110 0.95 26.29 12.16
N ASP A 111 1.50 27.49 12.16
CA ASP A 111 0.95 28.71 12.76
C ASP A 111 0.38 29.69 11.72
N GLY A 112 0.40 29.31 10.42
CA GLY A 112 -0.04 30.14 9.31
C GLY A 112 0.96 31.23 8.89
N GLU A 113 2.12 31.33 9.55
CA GLU A 113 3.13 32.33 9.23
C GLU A 113 4.10 31.83 8.15
N LEU A 114 4.45 32.71 7.21
CA LEU A 114 5.40 32.38 6.14
C LEU A 114 6.81 32.23 6.69
N LYS A 115 7.45 31.09 6.40
CA LYS A 115 8.83 30.76 6.80
C LYS A 115 9.59 30.10 5.66
N ASP A 116 10.92 30.18 5.69
CA ASP A 116 11.79 29.45 4.77
C ASP A 116 12.03 28.03 5.30
N TYR A 117 11.75 27.03 4.46
CA TYR A 117 11.93 25.63 4.77
C TYR A 117 12.90 24.99 3.77
N PRO A 118 14.03 24.40 4.25
CA PRO A 118 14.94 23.66 3.39
C PRO A 118 14.28 22.37 2.87
N ILE A 119 14.43 22.13 1.58
CA ILE A 119 14.07 20.87 0.93
C ILE A 119 15.22 19.88 1.11
N ARG A 120 14.96 18.77 1.76
CA ARG A 120 15.96 17.74 2.01
C ARG A 120 15.94 16.61 1.01
N TYR A 121 14.76 16.13 0.65
CA TYR A 121 14.59 15.03 -0.28
C TYR A 121 13.59 15.40 -1.36
N THR A 122 13.75 14.73 -2.51
CA THR A 122 12.71 14.64 -3.54
C THR A 122 12.16 13.21 -3.57
N PHE A 123 10.90 13.03 -3.92
CA PHE A 123 10.32 11.73 -4.17
C PHE A 123 9.34 11.78 -5.34
N GLY A 124 9.33 10.68 -6.13
CA GLY A 124 8.72 10.70 -7.44
C GLY A 124 9.59 11.37 -8.50
N TRP A 125 9.36 10.98 -9.76
CA TRP A 125 10.13 11.47 -10.90
C TRP A 125 9.26 11.85 -12.10
N TRP A 126 8.18 11.11 -12.30
CA TRP A 126 7.22 11.28 -13.38
C TRP A 126 5.84 10.73 -12.95
N PRO A 127 4.72 11.42 -13.26
CA PRO A 127 4.61 12.71 -13.96
C PRO A 127 4.77 13.92 -13.05
N LEU A 128 4.97 13.70 -11.74
CA LEU A 128 5.17 14.76 -10.74
C LEU A 128 6.36 14.44 -9.84
N GLN A 129 6.90 15.48 -9.23
CA GLN A 129 7.87 15.38 -8.16
C GLN A 129 7.38 16.15 -6.94
N GLN A 130 7.46 15.49 -5.77
CA GLN A 130 7.18 16.05 -4.46
C GLN A 130 8.45 16.27 -3.66
N TYR A 131 8.34 16.99 -2.55
CA TYR A 131 9.47 17.45 -1.76
C TYR A 131 9.23 17.18 -0.29
N LEU A 132 10.29 16.77 0.43
CA LEU A 132 10.24 16.49 1.85
C LEU A 132 11.06 17.51 2.64
N ILE A 133 10.49 17.92 3.75
CA ILE A 133 11.00 18.92 4.67
C ILE A 133 11.18 18.28 6.05
N ASP A 134 12.36 18.51 6.67
CA ASP A 134 12.61 18.11 8.06
C ASP A 134 11.68 18.85 9.01
N PHE A 135 11.09 18.13 9.94
CA PHE A 135 10.15 18.68 10.92
C PHE A 135 10.47 18.17 12.35
N PRO A 136 10.07 18.92 13.39
CA PRO A 136 10.35 18.53 14.78
C PRO A 136 9.90 17.11 15.11
N GLY A 137 10.66 16.41 15.93
CA GLY A 137 10.39 15.04 16.34
C GLY A 137 10.81 13.99 15.29
N GLY A 138 11.72 14.30 14.39
CA GLY A 138 12.20 13.36 13.36
C GLY A 138 11.19 13.08 12.25
N ARG A 139 10.14 13.90 12.16
CA ARG A 139 9.17 13.83 11.07
C ARG A 139 9.80 14.35 9.78
N LEU A 140 9.46 13.72 8.67
CA LEU A 140 9.59 14.29 7.34
C LEU A 140 8.19 14.61 6.82
N GLN A 141 7.95 15.88 6.48
CA GLN A 141 6.66 16.33 5.97
C GLN A 141 6.69 16.45 4.46
N SER A 142 5.68 15.88 3.82
CA SER A 142 5.45 16.03 2.38
C SER A 142 4.81 17.38 2.10
N LEU A 143 5.47 18.20 1.30
CA LEU A 143 4.92 19.48 0.87
C LEU A 143 3.66 19.27 0.04
N GLY A 144 2.60 20.06 0.30
CA GLY A 144 1.34 20.03 -0.46
C GLY A 144 1.46 20.59 -1.89
N LEU A 145 2.61 21.17 -2.23
CA LEU A 145 2.94 21.67 -3.56
C LEU A 145 3.87 20.70 -4.26
N ALA A 146 3.59 20.41 -5.53
CA ALA A 146 4.34 19.48 -6.36
C ALA A 146 4.72 20.14 -7.69
N TRP A 147 5.77 19.63 -8.33
CA TRP A 147 6.20 20.03 -9.65
C TRP A 147 5.67 19.06 -10.72
N ASP A 148 4.96 19.57 -11.70
CA ASP A 148 4.54 18.79 -12.88
C ASP A 148 5.72 18.59 -13.82
N THR A 149 6.24 17.37 -13.89
CA THR A 149 7.42 17.04 -14.70
C THR A 149 7.10 16.76 -16.16
N ARG A 150 5.82 16.77 -16.55
CA ARG A 150 5.42 16.58 -17.96
C ARG A 150 5.94 17.72 -18.83
N PRO A 151 6.11 17.49 -20.15
CA PRO A 151 6.48 18.58 -21.06
C PRO A 151 5.47 19.72 -21.04
N GLN A 152 5.94 20.94 -21.26
CA GLN A 152 5.07 22.14 -21.34
C GLN A 152 3.98 21.99 -22.40
N ALA A 153 4.25 21.31 -23.53
CA ALA A 153 3.27 21.02 -24.57
C ALA A 153 2.10 20.11 -24.08
N GLN A 154 2.26 19.45 -22.94
CA GLN A 154 1.24 18.63 -22.25
C GLN A 154 0.66 19.33 -21.03
N GLY A 155 0.93 20.62 -20.85
CA GLY A 155 0.47 21.42 -19.71
C GLY A 155 1.30 21.23 -18.44
N GLY A 156 2.50 20.66 -18.54
CA GLY A 156 3.43 20.49 -17.43
C GLY A 156 4.48 21.62 -17.36
N GLN A 157 5.53 21.41 -16.57
CA GLN A 157 6.60 22.34 -16.23
C GLN A 157 6.06 23.54 -15.44
N ASP A 158 5.25 23.24 -14.41
CA ASP A 158 4.67 24.24 -13.53
C ASP A 158 4.48 23.67 -12.12
N TRP A 159 4.40 24.55 -11.11
CA TRP A 159 4.02 24.22 -9.75
C TRP A 159 2.51 24.09 -9.63
N PHE A 160 2.03 23.12 -8.86
CA PHE A 160 0.61 22.95 -8.59
C PHE A 160 0.37 22.44 -7.16
N HIS A 161 -0.84 22.68 -6.66
CA HIS A 161 -1.27 22.17 -5.35
C HIS A 161 -1.95 20.80 -5.52
N LEU A 162 -1.62 19.84 -4.66
CA LEU A 162 -2.16 18.47 -4.73
C LEU A 162 -3.67 18.39 -4.48
N TYR A 163 -4.22 19.38 -3.77
CA TYR A 163 -5.65 19.49 -3.46
C TYR A 163 -6.25 20.80 -3.98
N PRO A 164 -6.31 21.04 -5.29
CA PRO A 164 -6.64 22.36 -5.86
C PRO A 164 -8.10 22.78 -5.60
N ASN A 165 -8.99 21.82 -5.37
CA ASN A 165 -10.43 22.03 -5.19
C ASN A 165 -10.88 22.01 -3.73
N LEU A 166 -9.96 21.87 -2.78
CA LEU A 166 -10.26 21.83 -1.37
C LEU A 166 -9.81 23.14 -0.71
N ALA A 167 -10.75 23.87 -0.13
CA ALA A 167 -10.39 25.04 0.68
C ALA A 167 -9.77 24.56 2.01
N MET A 168 -8.51 24.94 2.25
CA MET A 168 -7.81 24.58 3.50
C MET A 168 -6.93 25.73 3.98
N ASP A 169 -6.77 25.81 5.27
CA ASP A 169 -5.80 26.65 5.95
C ASP A 169 -4.81 25.79 6.75
N HIS A 170 -3.91 26.43 7.49
CA HIS A 170 -2.87 25.78 8.29
C HIS A 170 -3.40 24.83 9.37
N THR A 171 -4.69 24.88 9.73
CA THR A 171 -5.33 23.99 10.73
C THR A 171 -5.98 22.77 10.09
N HIS A 172 -6.09 22.72 8.78
CA HIS A 172 -6.75 21.62 8.07
C HIS A 172 -5.95 20.30 8.21
N PRO A 173 -6.60 19.13 8.42
CA PRO A 173 -5.92 17.84 8.56
C PRO A 173 -5.02 17.44 7.37
N LEU A 174 -5.32 17.91 6.15
CA LEU A 174 -4.52 17.68 4.95
C LEU A 174 -3.49 18.78 4.68
N HIS A 175 -3.34 19.79 5.57
CA HIS A 175 -2.27 20.76 5.44
C HIS A 175 -0.90 20.08 5.52
N TRP A 176 0.08 20.58 4.77
CA TRP A 176 1.38 19.89 4.64
C TRP A 176 2.11 19.66 5.98
N THR A 177 1.82 20.48 7.02
CA THR A 177 2.40 20.32 8.36
C THR A 177 1.63 19.34 9.25
N ALA A 178 0.44 18.89 8.82
CA ALA A 178 -0.44 18.01 9.58
C ALA A 178 0.05 16.55 9.60
N PRO A 179 -0.39 15.72 10.56
CA PRO A 179 0.03 14.32 10.69
C PRO A 179 -0.19 13.49 9.43
N ASP A 180 -1.27 13.75 8.65
CA ASP A 180 -1.60 12.98 7.46
C ASP A 180 -0.63 13.22 6.29
N GLN A 181 0.24 14.23 6.36
CA GLN A 181 1.30 14.48 5.39
C GLN A 181 2.68 14.00 5.89
N THR A 182 2.72 13.22 6.98
CA THR A 182 3.96 12.68 7.53
C THR A 182 4.47 11.52 6.67
N TRP A 183 5.58 11.73 5.97
CA TRP A 183 6.22 10.75 5.08
C TRP A 183 6.58 9.46 5.80
N ASN A 184 7.10 9.52 7.03
CA ASN A 184 7.49 8.36 7.85
C ASN A 184 6.40 7.29 7.97
N TYR A 185 5.13 7.72 7.95
CA TYR A 185 3.96 6.85 8.02
C TYR A 185 3.37 6.54 6.64
N GLN A 186 3.13 7.56 5.82
CA GLN A 186 2.34 7.44 4.59
C GLN A 186 3.13 6.90 3.40
N CYS A 187 4.38 7.33 3.22
CA CYS A 187 5.10 7.18 1.95
C CYS A 187 6.33 6.26 2.07
N ALA A 188 7.01 6.30 3.22
CA ALA A 188 8.33 5.73 3.44
C ALA A 188 8.43 4.24 3.08
N ASP A 189 7.41 3.46 3.43
CA ASP A 189 7.37 2.00 3.25
C ASP A 189 7.36 1.57 1.77
N CYS A 190 6.90 2.45 0.86
CA CYS A 190 6.88 2.22 -0.58
C CYS A 190 8.03 2.92 -1.32
N HIS A 191 8.70 3.89 -0.69
CA HIS A 191 9.71 4.73 -1.33
C HIS A 191 11.14 4.49 -0.83
N SER A 192 11.35 3.50 0.07
CA SER A 192 12.67 3.10 0.58
C SER A 192 12.82 1.59 0.66
N THR A 193 14.05 1.11 0.92
CA THR A 193 14.34 -0.30 1.13
C THR A 193 14.46 -0.58 2.60
N ASP A 194 13.70 -1.57 3.11
CA ASP A 194 13.73 -2.05 4.50
C ASP A 194 13.50 -0.93 5.52
N LEU A 195 12.35 -0.27 5.40
CA LEU A 195 11.95 0.79 6.31
C LEU A 195 11.82 0.28 7.75
N GLN A 196 12.51 0.97 8.65
CA GLN A 196 12.35 0.88 10.09
C GLN A 196 11.74 2.20 10.58
N LYS A 197 10.42 2.23 10.80
CA LYS A 197 9.69 3.45 11.16
C LYS A 197 10.16 4.02 12.50
N ARG A 198 10.32 3.15 13.52
CA ARG A 198 10.84 3.46 14.87
C ARG A 198 10.17 4.67 15.52
N TYR A 199 8.84 4.67 15.54
CA TYR A 199 8.11 5.70 16.28
C TYR A 199 8.22 5.43 17.78
N ASP A 200 8.57 6.47 18.55
CA ASP A 200 8.62 6.46 20.01
C ASP A 200 7.40 7.22 20.54
N ALA A 201 6.45 6.49 21.12
CA ALA A 201 5.19 7.05 21.62
C ALA A 201 5.39 7.95 22.87
N GLU A 202 6.46 7.74 23.67
CA GLU A 202 6.76 8.57 24.84
C GLU A 202 7.32 9.94 24.40
N ARG A 203 8.23 9.93 23.44
CA ARG A 203 8.85 11.14 22.86
C ARG A 203 7.98 11.79 21.79
N LYS A 204 6.96 11.10 21.31
CA LYS A 204 6.10 11.48 20.18
C LYS A 204 6.91 11.84 18.94
N GLY A 205 7.86 10.99 18.59
CA GLY A 205 8.82 11.26 17.53
C GLY A 205 9.34 10.00 16.85
N TYR A 206 10.08 10.20 15.76
CA TYR A 206 10.61 9.14 14.91
C TYR A 206 12.14 9.08 14.97
N ASP A 207 12.68 7.87 14.96
CA ASP A 207 14.07 7.55 14.63
C ASP A 207 14.08 6.66 13.36
N THR A 208 13.37 7.10 12.33
CA THR A 208 13.20 6.34 11.09
C THR A 208 14.54 6.03 10.44
N ARG A 209 14.69 4.77 9.99
CA ARG A 209 15.88 4.27 9.29
C ARG A 209 15.46 3.41 8.10
N TYR A 210 16.34 3.29 7.12
CA TYR A 210 16.20 2.39 5.97
C TYR A 210 17.56 1.81 5.55
N ALA A 211 17.54 0.69 4.81
CA ALA A 211 18.77 0.11 4.27
C ALA A 211 19.29 0.86 3.04
N GLU A 212 18.37 1.33 2.16
CA GLU A 212 18.68 2.21 1.02
C GLU A 212 17.55 3.24 0.85
N ILE A 213 17.94 4.44 0.37
CA ILE A 213 17.05 5.62 0.25
C ILE A 213 15.86 5.39 -0.72
N ASN A 214 16.02 4.50 -1.69
CA ASN A 214 15.08 4.21 -2.77
C ASN A 214 14.63 2.74 -2.75
N VAL A 215 13.84 2.34 -3.74
CA VAL A 215 13.42 0.94 -3.92
C VAL A 215 14.50 0.19 -4.68
N ALA A 216 15.47 -0.35 -3.94
CA ALA A 216 16.62 -1.04 -4.48
C ALA A 216 16.39 -2.56 -4.64
N CYS A 217 17.42 -3.28 -5.07
CA CYS A 217 17.37 -4.74 -5.32
C CYS A 217 16.80 -5.51 -4.13
N GLU A 218 17.28 -5.18 -2.94
CA GLU A 218 16.95 -5.90 -1.70
C GLU A 218 15.53 -5.63 -1.18
N ALA A 219 14.81 -4.61 -1.71
CA ALA A 219 13.40 -4.39 -1.42
C ALA A 219 12.53 -5.56 -1.91
N CYS A 220 12.92 -6.17 -3.03
CA CYS A 220 12.22 -7.32 -3.64
C CYS A 220 12.88 -8.65 -3.32
N HIS A 221 14.21 -8.72 -3.39
CA HIS A 221 14.98 -9.97 -3.25
C HIS A 221 15.36 -10.30 -1.81
N GLY A 222 15.22 -9.33 -0.90
CA GLY A 222 15.66 -9.43 0.50
C GLY A 222 17.16 -9.28 0.70
N PRO A 223 17.62 -9.35 1.96
CA PRO A 223 19.03 -9.14 2.32
C PRO A 223 19.98 -10.07 1.58
N GLY A 224 20.96 -9.49 0.86
CA GLY A 224 21.83 -10.18 -0.10
C GLY A 224 23.06 -10.85 0.49
N ALA A 225 23.41 -10.63 1.76
CA ALA A 225 24.68 -11.10 2.33
C ALA A 225 24.86 -12.63 2.25
N ARG A 226 23.80 -13.40 2.48
CA ARG A 226 23.83 -14.87 2.35
C ARG A 226 24.02 -15.31 0.90
N HIS A 227 23.36 -14.61 -0.05
CA HIS A 227 23.53 -14.87 -1.47
C HIS A 227 24.94 -14.53 -1.94
N LEU A 228 25.49 -13.41 -1.51
CA LEU A 228 26.87 -13.02 -1.82
C LEU A 228 27.87 -14.08 -1.30
N ALA A 229 27.71 -14.53 -0.07
CA ALA A 229 28.55 -15.59 0.50
C ALA A 229 28.41 -16.92 -0.28
N TRP A 230 27.18 -17.28 -0.68
CA TRP A 230 26.94 -18.46 -1.52
C TRP A 230 27.64 -18.34 -2.89
N ALA A 231 27.54 -17.17 -3.56
CA ALA A 231 28.15 -16.93 -4.86
C ALA A 231 29.67 -16.98 -4.79
N GLN A 232 30.28 -16.36 -3.77
CA GLN A 232 31.72 -16.39 -3.53
C GLN A 232 32.21 -17.83 -3.28
N ALA A 233 31.50 -18.60 -2.46
CA ALA A 233 31.80 -20.01 -2.22
C ALA A 233 31.66 -20.88 -3.48
N ALA A 234 30.68 -20.59 -4.32
CA ALA A 234 30.51 -21.28 -5.61
C ALA A 234 31.66 -20.97 -6.58
N ALA A 235 32.09 -19.73 -6.67
CA ALA A 235 33.24 -19.32 -7.49
C ALA A 235 34.55 -19.98 -7.00
N ALA A 236 34.85 -19.93 -5.72
CA ALA A 236 36.01 -20.56 -5.11
C ALA A 236 36.08 -22.09 -5.32
N ARG A 237 34.92 -22.75 -5.37
CA ARG A 237 34.86 -24.19 -5.74
C ARG A 237 35.16 -24.42 -7.20
N ALA A 238 34.65 -23.56 -8.09
CA ALA A 238 34.90 -23.68 -9.54
C ALA A 238 36.38 -23.48 -9.89
N ASP A 239 37.07 -22.58 -9.20
CA ASP A 239 38.48 -22.24 -9.42
C ASP A 239 39.46 -23.14 -8.65
N GLY A 240 38.96 -24.08 -7.82
CA GLY A 240 39.79 -25.02 -7.02
C GLY A 240 40.57 -24.31 -5.90
N THR A 241 40.26 -23.06 -5.54
CA THR A 241 40.97 -22.26 -4.53
C THR A 241 40.33 -22.34 -3.15
N GLY A 242 39.15 -22.98 -3.04
CA GLY A 242 38.37 -23.05 -1.82
C GLY A 242 38.97 -24.01 -0.78
N THR A 243 39.76 -23.49 0.16
CA THR A 243 40.27 -24.21 1.34
C THR A 243 39.53 -23.82 2.65
N ASP A 244 38.57 -22.89 2.57
CA ASP A 244 37.96 -22.29 3.75
C ASP A 244 36.72 -23.06 4.21
N GLN A 245 36.71 -23.49 5.48
CA GLN A 245 35.60 -24.23 6.10
C GLN A 245 34.27 -23.41 6.13
N ALA A 246 34.35 -22.08 6.11
CA ALA A 246 33.19 -21.21 6.03
C ALA A 246 32.53 -21.25 4.64
N ALA A 247 33.32 -21.38 3.55
CA ALA A 247 32.84 -21.57 2.19
C ALA A 247 32.15 -22.94 1.98
N LEU A 248 32.48 -23.94 2.79
CA LEU A 248 31.85 -25.28 2.81
C LEU A 248 30.52 -25.30 3.57
N ALA A 249 30.25 -24.31 4.42
CA ALA A 249 28.98 -24.18 5.17
C ALA A 249 27.82 -23.61 4.36
N ALA A 250 28.09 -22.93 3.24
CA ALA A 250 27.06 -22.58 2.26
C ALA A 250 26.70 -23.86 1.50
N THR A 251 25.54 -24.45 1.80
CA THR A 251 25.07 -25.70 1.19
C THR A 251 25.06 -25.58 -0.33
N PRO A 252 25.83 -26.40 -1.08
CA PRO A 252 25.86 -26.34 -2.56
C PRO A 252 24.47 -26.51 -3.19
N ASP A 253 23.58 -27.19 -2.49
CA ASP A 253 22.24 -27.57 -2.93
C ASP A 253 21.11 -26.65 -2.43
N ASP A 254 21.44 -25.44 -1.94
CA ASP A 254 20.41 -24.46 -1.57
C ASP A 254 19.70 -23.97 -2.85
N PRO A 255 18.43 -24.35 -3.09
CA PRO A 255 17.70 -23.97 -4.30
C PRO A 255 17.46 -22.46 -4.38
N THR A 256 17.49 -21.76 -3.24
CA THR A 256 17.33 -20.30 -3.17
C THR A 256 18.65 -19.55 -3.36
N ARG A 257 19.78 -20.28 -3.41
CA ARG A 257 21.11 -19.68 -3.55
C ARG A 257 21.41 -18.63 -2.47
N GLY A 258 20.91 -18.84 -1.27
CA GLY A 258 21.06 -17.92 -0.15
C GLY A 258 20.09 -16.72 -0.12
N LEU A 259 19.22 -16.54 -1.11
CA LEU A 259 18.14 -15.55 -1.08
C LEU A 259 16.99 -16.01 -0.20
N LEU A 260 16.20 -15.07 0.32
CA LEU A 260 14.98 -15.39 1.07
C LEU A 260 13.84 -15.79 0.14
N VAL A 261 13.86 -15.30 -1.09
CA VAL A 261 12.81 -15.51 -2.08
C VAL A 261 13.42 -15.71 -3.48
N ASP A 262 12.90 -16.69 -4.21
CA ASP A 262 13.15 -16.83 -5.63
C ASP A 262 11.93 -16.30 -6.40
N LEU A 263 12.10 -15.13 -7.03
CA LEU A 263 11.08 -14.48 -7.86
C LEU A 263 11.10 -14.97 -9.31
N LYS A 264 12.06 -15.83 -9.65
CA LYS A 264 12.18 -16.39 -10.98
C LYS A 264 11.12 -17.48 -11.17
N ASP A 265 10.52 -17.47 -12.35
CA ASP A 265 9.56 -18.50 -12.77
C ASP A 265 10.31 -19.79 -13.12
N SER A 266 10.57 -20.61 -12.09
CA SER A 266 11.37 -21.82 -12.20
C SER A 266 10.54 -23.09 -12.49
N ASP A 267 9.19 -22.97 -12.58
CA ASP A 267 8.29 -24.11 -12.80
C ASP A 267 8.23 -24.59 -14.26
N GLY A 268 8.98 -23.94 -15.17
CA GLY A 268 9.06 -24.30 -16.59
C GLY A 268 7.77 -24.07 -17.37
N GLY A 269 6.79 -23.39 -16.78
CA GLY A 269 5.51 -23.13 -17.43
C GLY A 269 5.62 -22.13 -18.59
N THR A 270 4.89 -22.41 -19.66
CA THR A 270 4.82 -21.55 -20.85
C THR A 270 3.39 -21.20 -21.18
N TRP A 271 3.20 -20.02 -21.75
CA TRP A 271 1.91 -19.59 -22.28
C TRP A 271 1.70 -20.17 -23.69
N GLY A 272 0.51 -20.71 -23.92
CA GLY A 272 0.05 -21.21 -25.21
C GLY A 272 -1.46 -21.03 -25.35
N LEU A 273 -2.01 -21.37 -26.51
CA LEU A 273 -3.45 -21.34 -26.72
C LEU A 273 -4.05 -22.70 -26.35
N ALA A 274 -5.11 -22.69 -25.56
CA ALA A 274 -5.90 -23.88 -25.27
C ALA A 274 -6.61 -24.36 -26.55
N ALA A 275 -6.36 -25.61 -26.97
CA ALA A 275 -6.88 -26.16 -28.22
C ALA A 275 -8.42 -26.10 -28.31
N GLU A 276 -9.09 -26.30 -27.17
CA GLU A 276 -10.54 -26.34 -27.04
C GLU A 276 -11.22 -24.97 -27.09
N THR A 277 -10.50 -23.90 -26.72
CA THR A 277 -11.11 -22.56 -26.57
C THR A 277 -10.41 -21.45 -27.36
N GLY A 278 -9.19 -21.69 -27.84
CA GLY A 278 -8.33 -20.67 -28.45
C GLY A 278 -7.88 -19.55 -27.49
N LYS A 279 -8.14 -19.70 -26.18
CA LYS A 279 -7.79 -18.69 -25.17
C LYS A 279 -6.39 -18.95 -24.62
N PRO A 280 -5.65 -17.91 -24.22
CA PRO A 280 -4.35 -18.07 -23.55
C PRO A 280 -4.47 -18.93 -22.30
N ARG A 281 -3.55 -19.87 -22.15
CA ARG A 281 -3.43 -20.76 -20.99
C ARG A 281 -1.97 -21.06 -20.71
N ARG A 282 -1.59 -20.98 -19.43
CA ARG A 282 -0.25 -21.38 -19.00
C ARG A 282 -0.22 -22.86 -18.63
N GLN A 283 0.82 -23.58 -19.06
CA GLN A 283 1.01 -24.99 -18.75
C GLN A 283 2.46 -25.26 -18.33
N PRO A 284 2.68 -25.86 -17.12
CA PRO A 284 1.68 -26.08 -16.09
C PRO A 284 1.10 -24.75 -15.55
N PRO A 285 -0.06 -24.78 -14.85
CA PRO A 285 -0.57 -23.61 -14.14
C PRO A 285 0.48 -23.10 -13.16
N ARG A 286 0.54 -21.79 -12.94
CA ARG A 286 1.46 -21.19 -11.97
C ARG A 286 1.11 -21.67 -10.55
N ALA A 287 2.10 -22.11 -9.81
CA ALA A 287 1.93 -22.67 -8.46
C ALA A 287 1.81 -21.59 -7.37
N SER A 288 2.22 -20.35 -7.65
CA SER A 288 2.32 -19.28 -6.66
C SER A 288 2.10 -17.91 -7.28
N HIS A 289 1.48 -17.02 -6.52
CA HIS A 289 1.36 -15.57 -6.82
C HIS A 289 2.46 -14.74 -6.15
N LEU A 290 3.54 -15.34 -5.70
CA LEU A 290 4.61 -14.72 -4.92
C LEU A 290 5.16 -13.45 -5.57
N GLN A 291 5.40 -13.44 -6.87
CA GLN A 291 5.85 -12.24 -7.59
C GLN A 291 4.82 -11.10 -7.50
N THR A 292 3.54 -11.41 -7.71
CA THR A 292 2.48 -10.41 -7.62
C THR A 292 2.32 -9.89 -6.19
N GLU A 293 2.41 -10.76 -5.18
CA GLU A 293 2.36 -10.36 -3.76
C GLU A 293 3.57 -9.53 -3.34
N THR A 294 4.75 -9.80 -3.90
CA THR A 294 5.95 -8.97 -3.69
C THR A 294 5.71 -7.54 -4.20
N CYS A 295 5.15 -7.38 -5.40
CA CYS A 295 4.76 -6.06 -5.93
C CYS A 295 3.66 -5.40 -5.08
N ALA A 296 2.70 -6.18 -4.61
CA ALA A 296 1.57 -5.70 -3.80
C ALA A 296 2.00 -5.06 -2.47
N ARG A 297 3.18 -5.37 -1.95
CA ARG A 297 3.72 -4.73 -0.73
C ARG A 297 3.74 -3.20 -0.84
N CYS A 298 3.95 -2.67 -2.06
CA CYS A 298 3.93 -1.24 -2.36
C CYS A 298 2.78 -0.85 -3.29
N HIS A 299 2.41 -1.70 -4.25
CA HIS A 299 1.41 -1.40 -5.28
C HIS A 299 -0.02 -1.82 -4.89
N ALA A 300 -0.35 -1.84 -3.58
CA ALA A 300 -1.70 -2.07 -3.06
C ALA A 300 -2.14 -0.95 -2.11
N ARG A 301 -3.43 -0.61 -2.11
CA ARG A 301 -4.04 0.15 -1.01
C ARG A 301 -4.13 -0.78 0.19
N ARG A 302 -3.33 -0.51 1.22
CA ARG A 302 -3.18 -1.43 2.37
C ARG A 302 -2.70 -0.69 3.61
N GLY A 303 -2.97 -1.24 4.78
CA GLY A 303 -2.35 -0.84 6.04
C GLY A 303 -1.28 -1.84 6.47
N ARG A 304 -0.15 -1.34 6.97
CA ARG A 304 0.89 -2.18 7.56
C ARG A 304 0.44 -2.65 8.94
N ILE A 305 0.58 -3.95 9.24
CA ILE A 305 0.20 -4.58 10.51
C ILE A 305 1.35 -5.30 11.19
N TRP A 306 2.55 -5.28 10.61
CA TRP A 306 3.74 -5.90 11.18
C TRP A 306 5.00 -5.23 10.69
N ASP A 307 6.00 -5.05 11.55
CA ASP A 307 7.24 -4.37 11.20
C ASP A 307 8.25 -5.29 10.51
N GLU A 308 8.42 -6.51 11.01
CA GLU A 308 9.37 -7.47 10.46
C GLU A 308 8.73 -8.32 9.37
N ILE A 309 8.61 -7.79 8.16
CA ILE A 309 8.06 -8.50 7.01
C ILE A 309 9.20 -9.01 6.16
N LYS A 310 9.37 -10.33 6.10
CA LYS A 310 10.42 -10.94 5.27
C LYS A 310 9.96 -11.04 3.82
N PRO A 311 10.85 -10.76 2.84
CA PRO A 311 10.60 -11.05 1.44
C PRO A 311 10.18 -12.52 1.25
N GLY A 312 9.17 -12.75 0.42
CA GLY A 312 8.61 -14.07 0.19
C GLY A 312 7.51 -14.51 1.16
N GLU A 313 7.28 -13.79 2.25
CA GLU A 313 6.11 -14.04 3.09
C GLU A 313 4.82 -13.58 2.39
N PRO A 314 3.71 -14.32 2.54
CA PRO A 314 2.41 -13.92 2.01
C PRO A 314 2.00 -12.51 2.45
N LEU A 315 1.32 -11.76 1.59
CA LEU A 315 0.92 -10.37 1.84
C LEU A 315 0.18 -10.20 3.17
N HIS A 316 -0.69 -11.13 3.51
CA HIS A 316 -1.51 -11.13 4.73
C HIS A 316 -0.73 -11.39 6.04
N GLN A 317 0.59 -11.59 5.98
CA GLN A 317 1.46 -11.62 7.17
C GLN A 317 1.85 -10.22 7.62
N GLY A 318 1.96 -9.27 6.71
CA GLY A 318 2.44 -7.93 6.99
C GLY A 318 1.45 -6.81 6.74
N PHE A 319 0.40 -7.10 5.96
CA PHE A 319 -0.50 -6.06 5.48
C PHE A 319 -1.97 -6.47 5.51
N ARG A 320 -2.83 -5.50 5.83
CA ARG A 320 -4.28 -5.58 5.65
C ARG A 320 -4.64 -4.86 4.35
N LEU A 321 -5.16 -5.59 3.39
CA LEU A 321 -5.58 -5.06 2.10
C LEU A 321 -6.93 -4.33 2.24
N ALA A 322 -7.06 -3.15 1.61
CA ALA A 322 -8.34 -2.47 1.46
C ALA A 322 -9.28 -3.26 0.54
N LEU A 323 -10.55 -3.22 0.85
CA LEU A 323 -11.62 -3.89 0.09
C LEU A 323 -12.16 -2.96 -1.01
N LEU A 324 -13.22 -3.41 -1.71
CA LEU A 324 -13.95 -2.58 -2.67
C LEU A 324 -14.90 -1.64 -1.92
N GLU A 325 -14.32 -0.73 -1.15
CA GLU A 325 -15.03 0.27 -0.33
C GLU A 325 -15.62 1.37 -1.23
N PRO A 326 -16.79 1.94 -0.89
CA PRO A 326 -17.48 2.93 -1.74
C PRO A 326 -16.67 4.19 -2.03
N ASP A 327 -15.74 4.58 -1.14
CA ASP A 327 -14.89 5.76 -1.33
C ASP A 327 -13.67 5.45 -2.20
N LEU A 328 -13.25 4.20 -2.27
CA LEU A 328 -12.06 3.74 -3.01
C LEU A 328 -12.40 3.20 -4.40
N TYR A 329 -13.54 2.53 -4.54
CA TYR A 329 -13.96 1.86 -5.78
C TYR A 329 -15.41 2.16 -6.13
N PHE A 330 -15.72 2.14 -7.41
CA PHE A 330 -17.10 2.03 -7.85
C PHE A 330 -17.66 0.63 -7.54
N PRO A 331 -18.99 0.45 -7.44
CA PRO A 331 -19.58 -0.84 -7.10
C PRO A 331 -19.15 -2.00 -8.01
N ASP A 332 -18.87 -1.72 -9.28
CA ASP A 332 -18.39 -2.70 -10.25
C ASP A 332 -16.86 -2.94 -10.16
N GLY A 333 -16.19 -2.37 -9.17
CA GLY A 333 -14.77 -2.55 -8.89
C GLY A 333 -13.85 -1.68 -9.74
N GLN A 334 -14.36 -0.73 -10.54
CA GLN A 334 -13.52 0.28 -11.16
C GLN A 334 -12.89 1.19 -10.11
N ILE A 335 -11.66 1.64 -10.36
CA ILE A 335 -10.96 2.57 -9.47
C ILE A 335 -11.71 3.90 -9.37
N LYS A 336 -11.88 4.42 -8.15
CA LYS A 336 -12.54 5.70 -7.87
C LYS A 336 -11.57 6.68 -7.23
N ASP A 337 -10.78 6.22 -6.27
CA ASP A 337 -9.73 6.98 -5.61
C ASP A 337 -8.36 6.29 -5.76
N GLU A 338 -7.32 6.79 -5.12
CA GLU A 338 -5.97 6.26 -5.21
C GLU A 338 -5.85 4.90 -4.51
N VAL A 339 -5.98 3.83 -5.29
CA VAL A 339 -5.96 2.45 -4.80
C VAL A 339 -4.77 1.64 -5.33
N PHE A 340 -3.91 2.28 -6.11
CA PHE A 340 -2.81 1.63 -6.83
C PHE A 340 -3.34 0.57 -7.80
N VAL A 341 -2.64 -0.57 -7.95
CA VAL A 341 -2.97 -1.53 -9.03
C VAL A 341 -3.41 -2.91 -8.53
N PHE A 342 -2.94 -3.35 -7.35
CA PHE A 342 -3.13 -4.73 -6.92
C PHE A 342 -4.60 -5.11 -6.68
N GLY A 343 -5.37 -4.25 -5.97
CA GLY A 343 -6.79 -4.50 -5.70
C GLY A 343 -7.64 -4.57 -6.98
N SER A 344 -7.25 -3.84 -8.03
CA SER A 344 -7.87 -3.95 -9.36
C SER A 344 -7.41 -5.24 -10.06
N PHE A 345 -6.13 -5.56 -10.04
CA PHE A 345 -5.56 -6.71 -10.75
C PHE A 345 -6.12 -8.04 -10.25
N ILE A 346 -6.29 -8.24 -8.94
CA ILE A 346 -6.86 -9.46 -8.37
C ILE A 346 -8.35 -9.66 -8.70
N GLN A 347 -9.04 -8.66 -9.29
CA GLN A 347 -10.38 -8.82 -9.85
C GLN A 347 -10.34 -9.45 -11.24
N SER A 348 -9.20 -9.38 -11.95
CA SER A 348 -9.08 -9.76 -13.35
C SER A 348 -9.09 -11.27 -13.55
N ARG A 349 -9.66 -11.69 -14.68
CA ARG A 349 -9.54 -13.09 -15.12
C ARG A 349 -8.11 -13.50 -15.38
N MET A 350 -7.25 -12.56 -15.79
CA MET A 350 -5.84 -12.83 -16.06
C MET A 350 -5.11 -13.25 -14.78
N TYR A 351 -5.31 -12.55 -13.66
CA TYR A 351 -4.78 -12.96 -12.36
C TYR A 351 -5.18 -14.39 -12.01
N HIS A 352 -6.47 -14.73 -12.16
CA HIS A 352 -6.99 -16.07 -11.87
C HIS A 352 -6.49 -17.15 -12.83
N GLN A 353 -5.93 -16.78 -13.99
CA GLN A 353 -5.25 -17.70 -14.91
C GLN A 353 -3.73 -17.76 -14.67
N GLY A 354 -3.24 -17.08 -13.62
CA GLY A 354 -1.84 -17.10 -13.22
C GLY A 354 -0.96 -16.08 -13.91
N VAL A 355 -1.50 -15.03 -14.51
CA VAL A 355 -0.72 -13.88 -14.99
C VAL A 355 -0.14 -13.14 -13.78
N VAL A 356 1.11 -12.72 -13.87
CA VAL A 356 1.82 -11.92 -12.87
C VAL A 356 2.34 -10.62 -13.51
N CYS A 357 2.76 -9.67 -12.69
CA CYS A 357 3.22 -8.36 -13.15
C CYS A 357 4.35 -8.47 -14.18
N GLY A 358 5.30 -9.40 -13.99
CA GLY A 358 6.43 -9.64 -14.89
C GLY A 358 6.07 -10.21 -16.26
N ASP A 359 4.84 -10.72 -16.46
CA ASP A 359 4.39 -11.12 -17.79
C ASP A 359 4.18 -9.90 -18.72
N CYS A 360 3.90 -8.71 -18.15
CA CYS A 360 3.70 -7.46 -18.89
C CYS A 360 4.82 -6.44 -18.68
N HIS A 361 5.45 -6.38 -17.49
CA HIS A 361 6.47 -5.42 -17.13
C HIS A 361 7.83 -6.08 -16.90
N ASP A 362 8.91 -5.41 -17.29
CA ASP A 362 10.24 -5.75 -16.82
C ASP A 362 10.44 -5.12 -15.43
N ALA A 363 10.70 -5.94 -14.41
CA ALA A 363 10.72 -5.51 -13.02
C ALA A 363 11.89 -4.58 -12.67
N HIS A 364 12.97 -4.56 -13.45
CA HIS A 364 14.14 -3.73 -13.23
C HIS A 364 14.01 -2.37 -13.92
N SER A 365 13.68 -2.36 -15.22
CA SER A 365 13.52 -1.12 -15.98
C SER A 365 12.13 -0.48 -15.84
N LEU A 366 11.15 -1.20 -15.32
CA LEU A 366 9.72 -0.87 -15.24
C LEU A 366 9.02 -0.66 -16.59
N ARG A 367 9.72 -0.92 -17.68
CA ARG A 367 9.15 -0.82 -19.02
C ARG A 367 8.22 -1.99 -19.30
N LEU A 368 7.30 -1.79 -20.23
CA LEU A 368 6.53 -2.89 -20.77
C LEU A 368 7.44 -3.86 -21.54
N GLN A 369 7.10 -5.14 -21.52
CA GLN A 369 7.80 -6.21 -22.26
C GLN A 369 7.69 -6.05 -23.79
N ALA A 370 6.74 -5.23 -24.27
CA ALA A 370 6.57 -4.80 -25.66
C ALA A 370 5.72 -3.54 -25.71
N ASP A 371 5.84 -2.75 -26.79
CA ASP A 371 5.16 -1.47 -26.91
C ASP A 371 3.70 -1.63 -27.39
N GLY A 372 2.82 -0.77 -26.86
CA GLY A 372 1.42 -0.64 -27.28
C GLY A 372 0.67 -1.98 -27.24
N ASN A 373 -0.12 -2.29 -28.26
CA ASN A 373 -0.90 -3.53 -28.32
C ASN A 373 -0.04 -4.81 -28.39
N ALA A 374 1.24 -4.69 -28.75
CA ALA A 374 2.15 -5.84 -28.83
C ALA A 374 2.36 -6.52 -27.47
N VAL A 375 2.25 -5.81 -26.35
CA VAL A 375 2.33 -6.44 -25.01
C VAL A 375 1.17 -7.41 -24.79
N CYS A 376 -0.03 -7.06 -25.25
CA CYS A 376 -1.22 -7.92 -25.18
C CYS A 376 -1.14 -9.08 -26.17
N ALA A 377 -0.59 -8.81 -27.36
CA ALA A 377 -0.42 -9.80 -28.43
C ALA A 377 0.59 -10.93 -28.12
N ARG A 378 1.37 -10.80 -27.03
CA ARG A 378 2.21 -11.90 -26.51
C ARG A 378 1.38 -13.12 -26.10
N CYS A 379 0.12 -12.91 -25.72
CA CYS A 379 -0.80 -13.95 -25.29
C CYS A 379 -2.09 -13.97 -26.13
N HIS A 380 -2.62 -12.81 -26.52
CA HIS A 380 -3.85 -12.68 -27.29
C HIS A 380 -3.55 -12.61 -28.80
N LEU A 381 -4.31 -13.37 -29.61
CA LEU A 381 -4.10 -13.41 -31.05
C LEU A 381 -4.39 -12.05 -31.69
N ALA A 382 -3.35 -11.33 -32.14
CA ALA A 382 -3.52 -10.04 -32.78
C ALA A 382 -4.47 -10.08 -34.00
N PRO A 383 -4.40 -11.09 -34.91
CA PRO A 383 -5.35 -11.20 -35.99
C PRO A 383 -6.82 -11.38 -35.63
N HIS A 384 -7.11 -11.62 -34.34
CA HIS A 384 -8.46 -11.76 -33.83
C HIS A 384 -8.89 -10.55 -32.97
N TYR A 385 -7.97 -9.98 -32.20
CA TYR A 385 -8.28 -8.94 -31.23
C TYR A 385 -7.80 -7.55 -31.61
N ASP A 386 -6.72 -7.42 -32.41
CA ASP A 386 -6.18 -6.13 -32.85
C ASP A 386 -6.67 -5.81 -34.26
N THR A 387 -7.99 -5.80 -34.41
CA THR A 387 -8.67 -5.59 -35.69
C THR A 387 -9.90 -4.69 -35.57
N PRO A 388 -10.26 -3.93 -36.62
CA PRO A 388 -11.46 -3.09 -36.61
C PRO A 388 -12.76 -3.85 -36.30
N GLU A 389 -12.83 -5.16 -36.56
CA GLU A 389 -13.98 -6.00 -36.24
C GLU A 389 -14.11 -6.22 -34.73
N HIS A 390 -12.99 -6.14 -33.97
CA HIS A 390 -13.02 -6.26 -32.52
C HIS A 390 -13.16 -4.91 -31.82
N HIS A 391 -12.30 -3.93 -32.13
CA HIS A 391 -12.28 -2.66 -31.40
C HIS A 391 -13.18 -1.58 -32.00
N HIS A 392 -13.72 -1.76 -33.20
CA HIS A 392 -14.65 -0.86 -33.91
C HIS A 392 -14.12 0.56 -34.16
N HIS A 393 -12.81 0.70 -34.27
CA HIS A 393 -12.11 1.96 -34.54
C HIS A 393 -11.12 1.78 -35.71
N PRO A 394 -10.71 2.88 -36.38
CA PRO A 394 -9.65 2.78 -37.38
C PRO A 394 -8.36 2.23 -36.79
N ALA A 395 -7.70 1.34 -37.52
CA ALA A 395 -6.42 0.79 -37.10
C ALA A 395 -5.39 1.88 -36.82
N GLY A 396 -4.64 1.76 -35.71
CA GLY A 396 -3.65 2.74 -35.28
C GLY A 396 -4.21 4.02 -34.65
N SER A 397 -5.53 4.17 -34.52
CA SER A 397 -6.13 5.26 -33.76
C SER A 397 -6.05 5.01 -32.25
N THR A 398 -6.25 6.06 -31.45
CA THR A 398 -6.29 5.94 -29.96
C THR A 398 -7.33 4.92 -29.50
N GLY A 399 -8.51 4.87 -30.17
CA GLY A 399 -9.57 3.91 -29.84
C GLY A 399 -9.25 2.46 -30.19
N ALA A 400 -8.23 2.21 -31.06
CA ALA A 400 -7.75 0.87 -31.37
C ALA A 400 -6.74 0.32 -30.34
N ALA A 401 -6.30 1.15 -29.37
CA ALA A 401 -5.42 0.68 -28.30
C ALA A 401 -6.20 -0.23 -27.34
N CYS A 402 -5.69 -1.43 -27.08
CA CYS A 402 -6.33 -2.39 -26.16
C CYS A 402 -6.62 -1.76 -24.78
N VAL A 403 -5.66 -0.99 -24.27
CA VAL A 403 -5.76 -0.33 -22.96
C VAL A 403 -6.88 0.71 -22.91
N ALA A 404 -7.21 1.38 -24.01
CA ALA A 404 -8.26 2.41 -24.05
C ALA A 404 -9.63 1.86 -23.62
N CYS A 405 -9.90 0.59 -23.91
CA CYS A 405 -11.16 -0.07 -23.57
C CYS A 405 -11.06 -0.98 -22.33
N HIS A 406 -9.93 -1.71 -22.19
CA HIS A 406 -9.77 -2.75 -21.18
C HIS A 406 -9.07 -2.27 -19.91
N MET A 407 -8.43 -1.10 -19.93
CA MET A 407 -7.72 -0.47 -18.81
C MET A 407 -8.01 1.05 -18.80
N PRO A 408 -9.28 1.46 -18.63
CA PRO A 408 -9.63 2.88 -18.66
C PRO A 408 -8.82 3.65 -17.62
N GLN A 409 -8.42 4.88 -17.97
CA GLN A 409 -7.54 5.69 -17.15
C GLN A 409 -8.33 6.68 -16.28
N ARG A 410 -7.74 7.06 -15.14
CA ARG A 410 -8.22 8.13 -14.27
C ARG A 410 -7.05 8.99 -13.81
N TRP A 411 -7.36 10.27 -13.61
CA TRP A 411 -6.41 11.26 -13.08
C TRP A 411 -6.38 11.19 -11.54
N TYR A 412 -5.18 11.08 -10.99
CA TYR A 412 -4.88 11.19 -9.57
C TYR A 412 -3.85 12.28 -9.36
N MET A 413 -3.77 12.82 -8.14
CA MET A 413 -2.80 13.84 -7.80
C MET A 413 -2.70 14.94 -8.90
N VAL A 414 -3.84 15.32 -9.48
CA VAL A 414 -4.01 16.33 -10.54
C VAL A 414 -3.43 15.94 -11.91
N VAL A 415 -2.20 15.42 -11.95
CA VAL A 415 -1.43 15.25 -13.21
C VAL A 415 -1.05 13.78 -13.53
N ASP A 416 -1.37 12.83 -12.63
CA ASP A 416 -0.99 11.42 -12.77
C ASP A 416 -2.16 10.60 -13.33
N GLU A 417 -2.08 10.23 -14.59
CA GLU A 417 -3.08 9.41 -15.27
C GLU A 417 -2.75 7.92 -15.12
N ARG A 418 -3.57 7.21 -14.34
CA ARG A 418 -3.35 5.79 -14.02
C ARG A 418 -4.38 4.89 -14.68
N ALA A 419 -3.89 3.79 -15.25
CA ALA A 419 -4.70 2.76 -15.87
C ALA A 419 -5.31 1.80 -14.83
N ASP A 420 -6.58 1.44 -15.00
CA ASP A 420 -7.25 0.42 -14.19
C ASP A 420 -6.78 -0.99 -14.58
N HIS A 421 -6.07 -1.65 -13.68
CA HIS A 421 -5.52 -3.00 -13.88
C HIS A 421 -6.52 -4.14 -13.68
N SER A 422 -7.81 -3.87 -13.58
CA SER A 422 -8.83 -4.92 -13.58
C SER A 422 -8.99 -5.63 -14.93
N LEU A 423 -8.37 -5.08 -16.01
CA LEU A 423 -8.33 -5.69 -17.35
C LEU A 423 -9.72 -6.19 -17.78
N ARG A 424 -10.69 -5.30 -17.64
CA ARG A 424 -12.11 -5.62 -17.73
C ARG A 424 -12.62 -5.72 -19.16
N VAL A 425 -13.67 -6.47 -19.34
CA VAL A 425 -14.51 -6.35 -20.53
C VAL A 425 -15.38 -5.11 -20.37
N PRO A 426 -15.43 -4.17 -21.35
CA PRO A 426 -16.29 -2.99 -21.25
C PRO A 426 -17.77 -3.36 -21.05
N ARG A 427 -18.39 -2.79 -20.03
CA ARG A 427 -19.78 -3.07 -19.59
C ARG A 427 -20.58 -1.78 -19.38
N PRO A 428 -20.82 -0.97 -20.46
CA PRO A 428 -21.59 0.26 -20.33
C PRO A 428 -23.06 0.03 -19.90
N ASP A 429 -23.59 -1.18 -20.04
CA ASP A 429 -24.85 -1.58 -19.44
C ASP A 429 -24.86 -1.52 -17.90
N LEU A 430 -23.71 -1.73 -17.26
CA LEU A 430 -23.55 -1.52 -15.81
C LEU A 430 -23.54 -0.03 -15.46
N SER A 431 -23.02 0.83 -16.33
CA SER A 431 -23.11 2.29 -16.12
C SER A 431 -24.56 2.75 -15.99
N LEU A 432 -25.46 2.20 -16.79
CA LEU A 432 -26.90 2.49 -16.69
C LEU A 432 -27.52 1.96 -15.38
N LYS A 433 -27.07 0.81 -14.92
CA LYS A 433 -27.65 0.15 -13.74
C LYS A 433 -27.09 0.67 -12.42
N LEU A 434 -25.81 1.01 -12.40
CA LEU A 434 -25.02 1.23 -11.18
C LEU A 434 -24.45 2.66 -11.09
N GLY A 435 -24.58 3.49 -12.16
CA GLY A 435 -23.99 4.82 -12.20
C GLY A 435 -22.46 4.83 -12.33
N THR A 436 -21.86 3.71 -12.75
CA THR A 436 -20.39 3.59 -12.87
C THR A 436 -19.87 4.19 -14.17
N PRO A 437 -18.62 4.64 -14.25
CA PRO A 437 -18.03 5.13 -15.50
C PRO A 437 -17.88 3.99 -16.52
N ASN A 438 -17.66 4.35 -17.80
CA ASN A 438 -17.30 3.42 -18.85
C ASN A 438 -16.23 4.01 -19.78
N ALA A 439 -15.48 3.14 -20.45
CA ALA A 439 -14.40 3.55 -21.33
C ALA A 439 -14.85 4.40 -22.54
N CYS A 440 -16.09 4.19 -23.04
CA CYS A 440 -16.56 4.85 -24.25
C CYS A 440 -16.74 6.37 -24.04
N THR A 441 -17.44 6.76 -22.98
CA THR A 441 -17.76 8.16 -22.69
C THR A 441 -16.56 8.99 -22.21
N GLY A 442 -15.44 8.33 -21.88
CA GLY A 442 -14.17 9.01 -21.61
C GLY A 442 -13.59 9.71 -22.85
N CYS A 443 -13.84 9.16 -24.04
CA CYS A 443 -13.40 9.73 -25.33
C CYS A 443 -14.57 10.37 -26.11
N HIS A 444 -15.75 9.75 -26.09
CA HIS A 444 -16.98 10.23 -26.73
C HIS A 444 -17.79 11.09 -25.74
N ALA A 445 -17.24 12.25 -25.36
CA ALA A 445 -17.80 13.11 -24.33
C ALA A 445 -19.16 13.74 -24.70
N ASP A 446 -19.53 13.72 -25.98
CA ASP A 446 -20.81 14.13 -26.51
C ASP A 446 -21.89 13.04 -26.45
N GLN A 447 -21.53 11.83 -26.03
CA GLN A 447 -22.40 10.66 -25.95
C GLN A 447 -22.60 10.25 -24.48
N ASP A 448 -23.66 9.47 -24.25
CA ASP A 448 -24.01 8.95 -22.91
C ASP A 448 -23.81 7.45 -22.76
N ALA A 449 -24.07 6.94 -21.56
CA ALA A 449 -23.97 5.51 -21.26
C ALA A 449 -24.99 4.67 -22.04
N ALA A 450 -26.14 5.23 -22.42
CA ALA A 450 -27.16 4.50 -23.20
C ALA A 450 -26.70 4.28 -24.64
N TRP A 451 -26.08 5.29 -25.24
CA TRP A 451 -25.40 5.16 -26.55
C TRP A 451 -24.33 4.07 -26.50
N ALA A 452 -23.44 4.12 -25.51
CA ALA A 452 -22.35 3.14 -25.36
C ALA A 452 -22.88 1.71 -25.16
N ALA A 453 -23.94 1.54 -24.35
CA ALA A 453 -24.57 0.24 -24.10
C ALA A 453 -25.19 -0.33 -25.39
N THR A 454 -25.89 0.53 -26.17
CA THR A 454 -26.49 0.13 -27.46
C THR A 454 -25.44 -0.26 -28.48
N ALA A 455 -24.32 0.49 -28.56
CA ALA A 455 -23.21 0.18 -29.45
C ALA A 455 -22.60 -1.20 -29.11
N VAL A 456 -22.26 -1.45 -27.84
CA VAL A 456 -21.67 -2.72 -27.39
C VAL A 456 -22.66 -3.88 -27.59
N GLU A 457 -23.97 -3.66 -27.35
CA GLU A 457 -24.99 -4.69 -27.61
C GLU A 457 -25.10 -5.04 -29.09
N THR A 458 -24.99 -4.04 -29.95
CA THR A 458 -25.01 -4.22 -31.42
C THR A 458 -23.79 -5.01 -31.89
N TRP A 459 -22.61 -4.69 -31.37
CA TRP A 459 -21.36 -5.35 -31.74
C TRP A 459 -21.23 -6.77 -31.19
N TYR A 460 -21.72 -6.99 -29.95
CA TYR A 460 -21.65 -8.25 -29.23
C TYR A 460 -23.04 -8.65 -28.71
N PRO A 461 -23.93 -9.14 -29.60
CA PRO A 461 -25.34 -9.41 -29.27
C PRO A 461 -25.52 -10.57 -28.29
N ASP A 462 -24.52 -11.45 -28.12
CA ASP A 462 -24.62 -12.61 -27.22
C ASP A 462 -24.82 -12.17 -25.76
N PRO A 463 -25.93 -12.57 -25.11
CA PRO A 463 -26.24 -12.21 -23.71
C PRO A 463 -25.17 -12.67 -22.70
N GLN A 464 -24.35 -13.68 -23.02
CA GLN A 464 -23.30 -14.16 -22.11
C GLN A 464 -22.30 -13.06 -21.73
N TYR A 465 -22.08 -12.06 -22.60
CA TYR A 465 -21.20 -10.92 -22.32
C TYR A 465 -21.81 -9.91 -21.35
N ARG A 466 -23.12 -9.99 -21.10
CA ARG A 466 -23.90 -9.12 -20.19
C ARG A 466 -24.49 -9.89 -19.01
N GLY A 467 -23.87 -11.00 -18.62
CA GLY A 467 -24.26 -11.79 -17.46
C GLY A 467 -24.16 -11.02 -16.13
N PRO A 468 -24.69 -11.60 -15.02
CA PRO A 468 -24.67 -10.98 -13.70
C PRO A 468 -23.26 -10.56 -13.26
N HIS A 469 -23.14 -9.37 -12.66
CA HIS A 469 -21.90 -8.83 -12.17
C HIS A 469 -21.94 -8.68 -10.64
N PHE A 470 -20.79 -8.88 -9.96
CA PHE A 470 -20.72 -8.74 -8.51
C PHE A 470 -21.11 -7.32 -8.02
N GLY A 471 -20.84 -6.31 -8.84
CA GLY A 471 -21.21 -4.93 -8.55
C GLY A 471 -22.69 -4.70 -8.31
N GLU A 472 -23.58 -5.53 -8.89
CA GLU A 472 -25.02 -5.43 -8.65
C GLU A 472 -25.38 -5.77 -7.20
N ALA A 473 -24.61 -6.68 -6.55
CA ALA A 473 -24.83 -7.03 -5.15
C ALA A 473 -24.26 -5.94 -4.21
N LEU A 474 -23.07 -5.42 -4.52
CA LEU A 474 -22.45 -4.36 -3.72
C LEU A 474 -23.30 -3.09 -3.80
N HIS A 475 -23.70 -2.66 -5.00
CA HIS A 475 -24.59 -1.51 -5.21
C HIS A 475 -25.92 -1.64 -4.47
N ALA A 476 -26.53 -2.83 -4.50
CA ALA A 476 -27.77 -3.09 -3.78
C ALA A 476 -27.60 -2.88 -2.27
N ALA A 477 -26.46 -3.26 -1.71
CA ALA A 477 -26.14 -3.06 -0.30
C ALA A 477 -25.90 -1.59 0.04
N ASP A 478 -25.09 -0.89 -0.78
CA ASP A 478 -24.78 0.53 -0.60
C ASP A 478 -26.04 1.42 -0.66
N HIS A 479 -27.10 0.95 -1.36
CA HIS A 479 -28.40 1.63 -1.50
C HIS A 479 -29.52 0.99 -0.65
N GLN A 480 -29.18 0.11 0.30
CA GLN A 480 -30.13 -0.50 1.24
C GLN A 480 -31.32 -1.20 0.55
N ALA A 481 -31.06 -1.84 -0.61
CA ALA A 481 -32.12 -2.55 -1.34
C ALA A 481 -32.70 -3.70 -0.50
N PRO A 482 -34.02 -3.98 -0.55
CA PRO A 482 -34.64 -5.00 0.28
C PRO A 482 -34.09 -6.42 0.13
N ASP A 483 -33.43 -6.73 -0.99
CA ASP A 483 -32.82 -8.04 -1.27
C ASP A 483 -31.29 -8.02 -1.17
N ALA A 484 -30.70 -6.97 -0.60
CA ALA A 484 -29.25 -6.79 -0.47
C ALA A 484 -28.60 -7.98 0.25
N THR A 485 -29.06 -8.36 1.44
CA THR A 485 -28.55 -9.51 2.21
C THR A 485 -28.50 -10.78 1.37
N ARG A 486 -29.57 -11.11 0.63
CA ARG A 486 -29.61 -12.29 -0.24
C ARG A 486 -28.57 -12.23 -1.36
N ARG A 487 -28.40 -11.07 -2.00
CA ARG A 487 -27.41 -10.86 -3.06
C ARG A 487 -25.99 -10.94 -2.53
N LEU A 488 -25.71 -10.33 -1.37
CA LEU A 488 -24.41 -10.39 -0.71
C LEU A 488 -24.02 -11.83 -0.33
N LEU A 489 -24.95 -12.61 0.23
CA LEU A 489 -24.71 -14.02 0.57
C LEU A 489 -24.42 -14.87 -0.69
N ALA A 490 -25.13 -14.62 -1.78
CA ALA A 490 -24.86 -15.30 -3.04
C ALA A 490 -23.48 -14.94 -3.59
N LEU A 491 -23.08 -13.67 -3.52
CA LEU A 491 -21.75 -13.20 -3.95
C LEU A 491 -20.64 -13.77 -3.07
N ALA A 492 -20.75 -13.67 -1.75
CA ALA A 492 -19.76 -14.17 -0.81
C ALA A 492 -19.51 -15.68 -0.97
N GLY A 493 -20.59 -16.44 -1.21
CA GLY A 493 -20.55 -17.88 -1.35
C GLY A 493 -20.15 -18.42 -2.72
N ASP A 494 -19.96 -17.57 -3.75
CA ASP A 494 -19.60 -18.00 -5.11
C ASP A 494 -18.09 -18.03 -5.33
N PRO A 495 -17.42 -19.20 -5.33
CA PRO A 495 -15.97 -19.30 -5.49
C PRO A 495 -15.48 -18.88 -6.89
N ALA A 496 -16.38 -18.72 -7.87
CA ALA A 496 -16.02 -18.24 -9.21
C ALA A 496 -15.84 -16.70 -9.27
N ARG A 497 -16.17 -15.99 -8.18
CA ARG A 497 -16.00 -14.54 -8.09
C ARG A 497 -14.66 -14.18 -7.44
N PRO A 498 -14.09 -13.02 -7.80
CA PRO A 498 -12.84 -12.55 -7.19
C PRO A 498 -12.90 -12.52 -5.66
N SER A 499 -11.84 -12.97 -5.00
CA SER A 499 -11.77 -13.03 -3.53
C SER A 499 -12.02 -11.66 -2.88
N ILE A 500 -11.54 -10.58 -3.47
CA ILE A 500 -11.77 -9.22 -2.98
C ILE A 500 -13.27 -8.84 -3.05
N ALA A 501 -13.99 -9.22 -4.11
CA ALA A 501 -15.42 -8.93 -4.23
C ALA A 501 -16.24 -9.75 -3.21
N ARG A 502 -15.85 -11.01 -2.96
CA ARG A 502 -16.46 -11.88 -1.96
C ARG A 502 -16.23 -11.37 -0.55
N ALA A 503 -15.01 -10.93 -0.25
CA ALA A 503 -14.67 -10.30 1.01
C ALA A 503 -15.43 -8.99 1.22
N SER A 504 -15.54 -8.15 0.17
CA SER A 504 -16.32 -6.90 0.21
C SER A 504 -17.82 -7.14 0.42
N ALA A 505 -18.34 -8.29 -0.04
CA ALA A 505 -19.71 -8.68 0.25
C ALA A 505 -19.92 -9.05 1.73
N LEU A 506 -18.97 -9.74 2.35
CA LEU A 506 -18.99 -10.06 3.78
C LEU A 506 -18.87 -8.81 4.66
N ASP A 507 -18.04 -7.86 4.26
CA ASP A 507 -17.89 -6.59 4.92
C ASP A 507 -19.21 -5.82 4.96
N ARG A 508 -19.86 -5.62 3.79
CA ARG A 508 -21.18 -4.98 3.71
C ARG A 508 -22.28 -5.77 4.41
N LEU A 509 -22.18 -7.10 4.45
CA LEU A 509 -23.13 -7.96 5.15
C LEU A 509 -23.10 -7.73 6.67
N HIS A 510 -21.93 -7.37 7.20
CA HIS A 510 -21.77 -6.98 8.60
C HIS A 510 -22.67 -5.78 8.95
N ASP A 511 -22.86 -4.84 8.04
CA ASP A 511 -23.64 -3.61 8.28
C ASP A 511 -25.14 -3.75 7.95
N GLN A 512 -25.56 -4.89 7.36
CA GLN A 512 -26.97 -5.10 7.05
C GLN A 512 -27.82 -5.38 8.31
N PRO A 513 -29.10 -4.98 8.33
CA PRO A 513 -30.01 -5.34 9.40
C PRO A 513 -30.11 -6.85 9.59
N GLN A 514 -30.17 -7.31 10.84
CA GLN A 514 -30.39 -8.72 11.17
C GLN A 514 -31.91 -9.04 11.13
N ASP A 515 -32.46 -9.17 9.96
CA ASP A 515 -33.82 -9.66 9.74
C ASP A 515 -33.77 -11.16 9.41
N GLY A 516 -34.94 -11.81 9.22
CA GLY A 516 -35.16 -13.28 9.13
C GLY A 516 -34.15 -14.15 8.35
N ALA A 517 -33.02 -13.58 7.88
CA ALA A 517 -31.96 -14.31 7.19
C ALA A 517 -30.78 -14.75 8.13
N ALA A 518 -30.86 -14.50 9.44
CA ALA A 518 -29.74 -14.73 10.37
C ALA A 518 -29.16 -16.16 10.31
N THR A 519 -30.01 -17.19 10.23
CA THR A 519 -29.55 -18.59 10.12
C THR A 519 -28.84 -18.87 8.79
N ALA A 520 -29.34 -18.38 7.66
CA ALA A 520 -28.73 -18.58 6.36
C ALA A 520 -27.38 -17.83 6.27
N THR A 521 -27.32 -16.64 6.85
CA THR A 521 -26.10 -15.84 6.97
C THR A 521 -25.05 -16.59 7.78
N LEU A 522 -25.39 -17.06 8.98
CA LEU A 522 -24.44 -17.79 9.84
C LEU A 522 -23.93 -19.07 9.17
N LEU A 523 -24.80 -19.83 8.49
CA LEU A 523 -24.38 -21.02 7.75
C LEU A 523 -23.41 -20.69 6.61
N THR A 524 -23.62 -19.59 5.91
CA THR A 524 -22.71 -19.15 4.84
C THR A 524 -21.39 -18.69 5.42
N VAL A 525 -21.40 -17.81 6.42
CA VAL A 525 -20.22 -17.32 7.11
C VAL A 525 -19.39 -18.47 7.68
N SER A 526 -20.03 -19.43 8.38
CA SER A 526 -19.35 -20.59 8.95
C SER A 526 -18.59 -21.43 7.92
N ARG A 527 -19.11 -21.58 6.70
CA ARG A 527 -18.38 -22.25 5.60
C ARG A 527 -17.18 -21.43 5.13
N LEU A 528 -17.33 -20.10 5.09
CA LEU A 528 -16.30 -19.19 4.61
C LEU A 528 -15.15 -18.99 5.60
N LEU A 529 -15.27 -19.41 6.85
CA LEU A 529 -14.16 -19.49 7.81
C LEU A 529 -13.06 -20.48 7.37
N ALA A 530 -13.36 -21.41 6.47
CA ALA A 530 -12.41 -22.35 5.88
C ALA A 530 -12.12 -22.05 4.40
N ASP A 531 -12.43 -20.86 3.93
CA ASP A 531 -12.15 -20.46 2.53
C ASP A 531 -10.64 -20.49 2.24
N PRO A 532 -10.18 -20.91 1.04
CA PRO A 532 -8.76 -20.88 0.69
C PRO A 532 -8.16 -19.48 0.77
N GLU A 533 -8.96 -18.43 0.49
CA GLU A 533 -8.51 -17.05 0.46
C GLU A 533 -8.52 -16.41 1.85
N ALA A 534 -7.35 -15.99 2.34
CA ALA A 534 -7.21 -15.34 3.66
C ALA A 534 -8.09 -14.08 3.80
N LEU A 535 -8.22 -13.31 2.72
CA LEU A 535 -9.05 -12.11 2.68
C LEU A 535 -10.53 -12.42 2.98
N VAL A 536 -11.04 -13.51 2.44
CA VAL A 536 -12.42 -13.98 2.68
C VAL A 536 -12.57 -14.51 4.10
N ARG A 537 -11.60 -15.32 4.59
CA ARG A 537 -11.62 -15.82 5.98
C ARG A 537 -11.62 -14.67 7.00
N ALA A 538 -10.79 -13.66 6.81
CA ALA A 538 -10.72 -12.51 7.71
C ALA A 538 -12.07 -11.80 7.84
N GLN A 539 -12.77 -11.56 6.73
CA GLN A 539 -14.07 -10.91 6.76
C GLN A 539 -15.18 -11.85 7.31
N ALA A 540 -15.08 -13.15 7.07
CA ALA A 540 -15.98 -14.11 7.70
C ALA A 540 -15.83 -14.13 9.23
N VAL A 541 -14.59 -14.04 9.74
CA VAL A 541 -14.32 -13.90 11.18
C VAL A 541 -14.88 -12.59 11.71
N ARG A 542 -14.66 -11.47 11.01
CA ARG A 542 -15.17 -10.16 11.43
C ARG A 542 -16.68 -10.17 11.66
N TYR A 543 -17.43 -10.87 10.82
CA TYR A 543 -18.89 -11.00 10.96
C TYR A 543 -19.29 -11.65 12.28
N LEU A 544 -18.44 -12.48 12.91
CA LEU A 544 -18.78 -13.21 14.12
C LEU A 544 -18.97 -12.31 15.35
N ASP A 545 -18.59 -11.04 15.33
CA ASP A 545 -18.90 -10.11 16.44
C ASP A 545 -20.43 -9.84 16.54
N ARG A 546 -21.20 -10.14 15.52
CA ARG A 546 -22.66 -10.03 15.47
C ARG A 546 -23.41 -11.25 16.04
N VAL A 547 -22.72 -12.32 16.40
CA VAL A 547 -23.34 -13.52 17.00
C VAL A 547 -23.05 -13.61 18.50
N ASP A 548 -23.81 -14.45 19.21
CA ASP A 548 -23.59 -14.66 20.64
C ASP A 548 -22.18 -15.21 20.93
N LEU A 549 -21.67 -14.91 22.12
CA LEU A 549 -20.28 -15.20 22.49
C LEU A 549 -19.95 -16.70 22.46
N ARG A 550 -20.90 -17.58 22.76
CA ARG A 550 -20.69 -19.03 22.71
C ARG A 550 -20.44 -19.50 21.27
N THR A 551 -21.32 -19.13 20.34
CA THR A 551 -21.19 -19.41 18.91
C THR A 551 -19.90 -18.81 18.37
N ARG A 552 -19.56 -17.58 18.80
CA ARG A 552 -18.32 -16.89 18.43
C ARG A 552 -17.08 -17.70 18.84
N VAL A 553 -17.05 -18.20 20.09
CA VAL A 553 -15.97 -19.07 20.58
C VAL A 553 -15.86 -20.36 19.78
N GLU A 554 -16.98 -21.05 19.55
CA GLU A 554 -16.99 -22.30 18.80
C GLU A 554 -16.42 -22.16 17.39
N LEU A 555 -16.73 -21.04 16.72
CA LEU A 555 -16.34 -20.81 15.32
C LEU A 555 -14.99 -20.12 15.14
N ALA A 556 -14.65 -19.11 15.96
CA ALA A 556 -13.45 -18.31 15.76
C ALA A 556 -12.22 -18.87 16.47
N TRP A 557 -12.37 -19.68 17.53
CA TRP A 557 -11.24 -20.20 18.32
C TRP A 557 -10.18 -20.93 17.50
N PRO A 558 -10.53 -21.80 16.53
CA PRO A 558 -9.53 -22.47 15.70
C PRO A 558 -8.68 -21.49 14.87
N LEU A 559 -9.24 -20.32 14.55
CA LEU A 559 -8.61 -19.31 13.69
C LEU A 559 -7.60 -18.42 14.41
N LEU A 560 -7.46 -18.55 15.74
CA LEU A 560 -6.31 -18.01 16.48
C LEU A 560 -4.96 -18.62 16.01
N SER A 561 -5.01 -19.75 15.31
CA SER A 561 -3.83 -20.41 14.71
C SER A 561 -3.86 -20.40 13.18
N ASP A 562 -4.63 -19.52 12.56
CA ASP A 562 -4.68 -19.39 11.10
C ASP A 562 -3.28 -19.04 10.54
N PRO A 563 -2.87 -19.60 9.39
CA PRO A 563 -1.60 -19.25 8.77
C PRO A 563 -1.47 -17.75 8.43
N ALA A 564 -2.58 -17.04 8.15
CA ALA A 564 -2.57 -15.60 7.84
C ALA A 564 -2.76 -14.76 9.11
N ARG A 565 -1.83 -13.81 9.37
CA ARG A 565 -1.91 -12.92 10.54
C ARG A 565 -3.17 -12.08 10.53
N THR A 566 -3.60 -11.56 9.38
CA THR A 566 -4.86 -10.81 9.28
C THR A 566 -6.05 -11.57 9.85
N VAL A 567 -6.14 -12.88 9.61
CA VAL A 567 -7.21 -13.74 10.13
C VAL A 567 -7.05 -13.94 11.65
N ARG A 568 -5.82 -14.17 12.14
CA ARG A 568 -5.56 -14.32 13.60
C ARG A 568 -5.91 -13.05 14.37
N LEU A 569 -5.56 -11.87 13.83
CA LEU A 569 -5.88 -10.58 14.45
C LEU A 569 -7.40 -10.36 14.53
N GLU A 570 -8.15 -10.67 13.47
CA GLU A 570 -9.61 -10.58 13.52
C GLU A 570 -10.22 -11.60 14.50
N ALA A 571 -9.70 -12.85 14.54
CA ALA A 571 -10.12 -13.85 15.51
C ALA A 571 -9.86 -13.39 16.95
N THR A 572 -8.71 -12.76 17.20
CA THR A 572 -8.36 -12.19 18.51
C THR A 572 -9.33 -11.10 18.92
N ARG A 573 -9.63 -10.17 17.98
CA ARG A 573 -10.56 -9.06 18.22
C ARG A 573 -11.96 -9.56 18.60
N VAL A 574 -12.53 -10.47 17.81
CA VAL A 574 -13.89 -10.97 18.07
C VAL A 574 -13.99 -11.86 19.32
N LEU A 575 -12.88 -12.44 19.77
CA LEU A 575 -12.82 -13.28 20.96
C LEU A 575 -12.42 -12.52 22.24
N ALA A 576 -11.95 -11.27 22.14
CA ALA A 576 -11.49 -10.49 23.29
C ALA A 576 -12.51 -10.44 24.46
N PRO A 577 -13.83 -10.30 24.22
CA PRO A 577 -14.84 -10.25 25.30
C PRO A 577 -14.88 -11.53 26.15
N VAL A 578 -14.35 -12.65 25.66
CA VAL A 578 -14.29 -13.91 26.43
C VAL A 578 -13.41 -13.76 27.67
N MET A 579 -12.39 -12.90 27.61
CA MET A 579 -11.48 -12.65 28.74
C MET A 579 -12.20 -12.05 29.96
N ARG A 580 -13.25 -11.26 29.76
CA ARG A 580 -14.07 -10.68 30.83
C ARG A 580 -14.80 -11.75 31.65
N GLN A 581 -15.11 -12.91 31.04
CA GLN A 581 -15.81 -14.01 31.71
C GLN A 581 -14.87 -14.95 32.48
N GLY A 582 -13.56 -14.69 32.48
CA GLY A 582 -12.57 -15.47 33.24
C GLY A 582 -12.30 -16.83 32.63
N ILE A 583 -11.57 -16.87 31.52
CA ILE A 583 -11.07 -18.13 30.95
C ILE A 583 -9.91 -18.65 31.81
N GLY A 584 -10.10 -19.85 32.38
CA GLY A 584 -9.05 -20.56 33.15
C GLY A 584 -8.42 -21.73 32.36
N GLY A 585 -7.24 -22.16 32.83
CA GLY A 585 -6.59 -23.38 32.35
C GLY A 585 -5.93 -23.28 30.97
N LYS A 586 -5.95 -24.37 30.20
CA LYS A 586 -5.24 -24.51 28.91
C LYS A 586 -5.73 -23.56 27.81
N LEU A 587 -6.92 -23.00 27.94
CA LEU A 587 -7.47 -22.04 26.96
C LEU A 587 -6.91 -20.63 27.15
N ALA A 588 -6.40 -20.29 28.33
CA ALA A 588 -5.87 -18.95 28.60
C ALA A 588 -4.58 -18.64 27.84
N ASP A 589 -3.72 -19.64 27.58
CA ASP A 589 -2.39 -19.43 26.95
C ASP A 589 -2.49 -19.06 25.47
N PRO A 590 -3.27 -19.77 24.61
CA PRO A 590 -3.45 -19.35 23.22
C PRO A 590 -4.05 -17.95 23.10
N MET A 591 -5.01 -17.62 23.94
CA MET A 591 -5.64 -16.30 23.91
C MET A 591 -4.68 -15.19 24.36
N ARG A 592 -3.86 -15.42 25.38
CA ARG A 592 -2.81 -14.46 25.78
C ARG A 592 -1.79 -14.20 24.67
N ALA A 593 -1.35 -15.27 23.99
CA ALA A 593 -0.42 -15.14 22.86
C ALA A 593 -1.06 -14.34 21.71
N ALA A 594 -2.31 -14.61 21.39
CA ALA A 594 -3.05 -13.88 20.35
C ALA A 594 -3.25 -12.40 20.69
N LEU A 595 -3.58 -12.09 21.95
CA LEU A 595 -3.70 -10.71 22.43
C LEU A 595 -2.35 -9.96 22.39
N ALA A 596 -1.25 -10.64 22.69
CA ALA A 596 0.08 -10.06 22.56
C ALA A 596 0.43 -9.78 21.07
N GLU A 597 0.12 -10.70 20.15
CA GLU A 597 0.28 -10.48 18.71
C GLU A 597 -0.58 -9.30 18.25
N TYR A 598 -1.83 -9.20 18.69
CA TYR A 598 -2.71 -8.07 18.36
C TYR A 598 -2.14 -6.74 18.85
N ALA A 599 -1.72 -6.67 20.11
CA ALA A 599 -1.12 -5.46 20.66
C ALA A 599 0.15 -5.06 19.91
N THR A 600 1.00 -6.01 19.52
CA THR A 600 2.19 -5.76 18.70
C THR A 600 1.82 -5.22 17.33
N ALA A 601 0.77 -5.76 16.70
CA ALA A 601 0.27 -5.28 15.41
C ALA A 601 -0.23 -3.82 15.47
N GLU A 602 -0.95 -3.45 16.53
CA GLU A 602 -1.39 -2.06 16.72
C GLU A 602 -0.21 -1.11 17.02
N GLN A 603 0.84 -1.59 17.73
CA GLN A 603 2.05 -0.78 18.00
C GLN A 603 2.80 -0.39 16.71
N VAL A 604 2.66 -1.13 15.63
CA VAL A 604 3.22 -0.74 14.31
C VAL A 604 2.73 0.65 13.89
N ASN A 605 1.50 1.01 14.28
CA ASN A 605 0.86 2.28 13.96
C ASN A 605 0.60 3.14 15.22
N ALA A 606 1.46 3.04 16.24
CA ALA A 606 1.33 3.81 17.48
C ALA A 606 1.43 5.33 17.28
N ASP A 607 1.85 5.78 16.11
CA ASP A 607 1.85 7.16 15.65
C ASP A 607 0.49 7.63 15.11
N ARG A 608 -0.53 6.74 15.10
CA ARG A 608 -1.88 7.03 14.58
C ARG A 608 -2.95 6.88 15.67
N PRO A 609 -3.95 7.75 15.68
CA PRO A 609 -5.04 7.69 16.68
C PRO A 609 -5.87 6.41 16.56
N GLU A 610 -6.00 5.83 15.36
CA GLU A 610 -6.77 4.60 15.10
C GLU A 610 -6.19 3.40 15.86
N ALA A 611 -4.87 3.28 15.96
CA ALA A 611 -4.24 2.19 16.71
C ALA A 611 -4.57 2.26 18.20
N HIS A 612 -4.58 3.47 18.76
CA HIS A 612 -4.95 3.68 20.15
C HIS A 612 -6.46 3.53 20.39
N LEU A 613 -7.30 3.85 19.40
CA LEU A 613 -8.73 3.53 19.45
C LEU A 613 -8.92 2.00 19.54
N ASN A 614 -8.25 1.23 18.68
CA ASN A 614 -8.34 -0.23 18.65
C ASN A 614 -7.84 -0.86 19.96
N LEU A 615 -6.74 -0.37 20.51
CA LEU A 615 -6.24 -0.80 21.82
C LEU A 615 -7.21 -0.44 22.97
N GLY A 616 -7.86 0.70 22.88
CA GLY A 616 -8.89 1.13 23.84
C GLY A 616 -10.13 0.23 23.79
N LEU A 617 -10.63 -0.10 22.59
CA LEU A 617 -11.73 -1.03 22.39
C LEU A 617 -11.38 -2.43 22.92
N LEU A 618 -10.17 -2.92 22.61
CA LEU A 618 -9.68 -4.19 23.15
C LEU A 618 -9.66 -4.20 24.68
N ALA A 619 -9.22 -3.09 25.31
CA ALA A 619 -9.18 -2.96 26.76
C ALA A 619 -10.60 -2.92 27.36
N VAL A 620 -11.56 -2.25 26.73
CA VAL A 620 -12.99 -2.30 27.12
C VAL A 620 -13.50 -3.73 27.08
N ASP A 621 -13.24 -4.46 25.99
CA ASP A 621 -13.68 -5.84 25.83
C ASP A 621 -13.09 -6.79 26.90
N ARG A 622 -11.91 -6.47 27.41
CA ARG A 622 -11.25 -7.20 28.51
C ARG A 622 -11.68 -6.74 29.91
N GLY A 623 -12.43 -5.65 29.99
CA GLY A 623 -12.82 -5.03 31.28
C GLY A 623 -11.72 -4.20 31.93
N GLU A 624 -10.68 -3.81 31.19
CA GLU A 624 -9.51 -3.03 31.65
C GLU A 624 -9.75 -1.53 31.43
N THR A 625 -10.73 -0.98 32.16
CA THR A 625 -11.26 0.38 31.95
C THR A 625 -10.21 1.49 32.06
N GLY A 626 -9.22 1.34 32.97
CA GLY A 626 -8.13 2.31 33.10
C GLY A 626 -7.21 2.35 31.88
N LEU A 627 -6.92 1.20 31.28
CA LEU A 627 -6.13 1.10 30.05
C LEU A 627 -6.92 1.64 28.84
N ALA A 628 -8.23 1.39 28.80
CA ALA A 628 -9.11 1.95 27.78
C ALA A 628 -9.11 3.48 27.81
N GLU A 629 -9.29 4.09 29.00
CA GLU A 629 -9.23 5.55 29.17
C GLU A 629 -7.88 6.11 28.69
N GLN A 630 -6.77 5.49 29.10
CA GLN A 630 -5.43 5.89 28.68
C GLN A 630 -5.27 5.85 27.14
N SER A 631 -5.73 4.76 26.52
CA SER A 631 -5.63 4.58 25.06
C SER A 631 -6.42 5.63 24.30
N TYR A 632 -7.68 5.88 24.69
CA TYR A 632 -8.51 6.92 24.04
C TYR A 632 -7.93 8.32 24.23
N ARG A 633 -7.38 8.62 25.40
CA ARG A 633 -6.70 9.90 25.63
C ARG A 633 -5.42 10.04 24.80
N THR A 634 -4.70 8.95 24.57
CA THR A 634 -3.52 8.95 23.67
C THR A 634 -3.95 9.23 22.24
N ALA A 635 -5.03 8.59 21.75
CA ALA A 635 -5.59 8.88 20.44
C ALA A 635 -5.92 10.37 20.27
N LEU A 636 -6.59 10.98 21.28
CA LEU A 636 -6.94 12.40 21.27
C LEU A 636 -5.72 13.34 21.44
N ALA A 637 -4.63 12.85 22.01
CA ALA A 637 -3.38 13.61 22.10
C ALA A 637 -2.57 13.59 20.79
N LEU A 638 -2.80 12.58 19.92
CA LEU A 638 -2.26 12.51 18.56
C LEU A 638 -3.10 13.35 17.60
N ASP A 639 -4.42 13.23 17.69
CA ASP A 639 -5.37 14.02 16.91
C ASP A 639 -6.53 14.49 17.81
N PRO A 640 -6.55 15.77 18.20
CA PRO A 640 -7.65 16.33 19.00
C PRO A 640 -9.02 16.32 18.33
N HIS A 641 -9.08 16.17 17.00
CA HIS A 641 -10.31 16.11 16.20
C HIS A 641 -10.80 14.68 15.96
N PHE A 642 -10.11 13.67 16.47
CA PHE A 642 -10.45 12.26 16.24
C PHE A 642 -11.72 11.85 17.00
N THR A 643 -12.86 12.12 16.39
CA THR A 643 -14.22 11.90 16.92
C THR A 643 -14.47 10.49 17.46
N PRO A 644 -14.01 9.39 16.81
CA PRO A 644 -14.26 8.04 17.34
C PRO A 644 -13.72 7.81 18.74
N ALA A 645 -12.52 8.32 19.04
CA ALA A 645 -11.97 8.17 20.40
C ALA A 645 -12.75 9.00 21.43
N ARG A 646 -13.26 10.19 21.07
CA ARG A 646 -14.11 11.00 21.98
C ARG A 646 -15.41 10.29 22.31
N ALA A 647 -16.10 9.77 21.29
CA ALA A 647 -17.35 9.06 21.49
C ALA A 647 -17.17 7.85 22.43
N ASN A 648 -16.15 7.03 22.16
CA ASN A 648 -15.84 5.86 22.99
C ASN A 648 -15.39 6.22 24.40
N LEU A 649 -14.67 7.33 24.59
CA LEU A 649 -14.27 7.82 25.90
C LEU A 649 -15.49 8.30 26.71
N ALA A 650 -16.41 9.00 26.05
CA ALA A 650 -17.65 9.44 26.68
C ALA A 650 -18.52 8.25 27.14
N ASP A 651 -18.62 7.21 26.29
CA ASP A 651 -19.33 5.98 26.66
C ASP A 651 -18.67 5.24 27.82
N LEU A 652 -17.33 5.14 27.81
CA LEU A 652 -16.58 4.58 28.94
C LEU A 652 -16.87 5.32 30.23
N TYR A 653 -16.98 6.65 30.22
CA TYR A 653 -17.30 7.43 31.38
C TYR A 653 -18.74 7.22 31.87
N ARG A 654 -19.70 7.08 30.94
CA ARG A 654 -21.10 6.72 31.27
C ARG A 654 -21.20 5.36 31.96
N ASP A 655 -20.52 4.36 31.39
CA ASP A 655 -20.46 3.01 31.98
C ASP A 655 -19.89 3.02 33.40
N GLN A 656 -19.05 4.02 33.73
CA GLN A 656 -18.51 4.25 35.09
C GLN A 656 -19.37 5.19 35.96
N GLY A 657 -20.50 5.69 35.46
CA GLY A 657 -21.34 6.68 36.18
C GLY A 657 -20.74 8.09 36.20
N ARG A 658 -19.77 8.41 35.38
CA ARG A 658 -19.07 9.71 35.26
C ARG A 658 -19.72 10.60 34.20
N GLU A 659 -21.02 10.89 34.34
CA GLU A 659 -21.81 11.64 33.35
C GLU A 659 -21.26 13.04 33.04
N ALA A 660 -20.72 13.75 34.04
CA ALA A 660 -20.15 15.08 33.81
C ALA A 660 -18.89 15.03 32.92
N ASP A 661 -18.07 14.00 33.07
CA ASP A 661 -16.86 13.80 32.20
C ASP A 661 -17.28 13.41 30.79
N ALA A 662 -18.29 12.55 30.64
CA ALA A 662 -18.85 12.18 29.36
C ALA A 662 -19.40 13.40 28.60
N GLU A 663 -20.19 14.25 29.30
CA GLU A 663 -20.73 15.46 28.71
C GLU A 663 -19.64 16.45 28.30
N ALA A 664 -18.57 16.57 29.09
CA ALA A 664 -17.43 17.44 28.76
C ALA A 664 -16.72 17.01 27.48
N GLU A 665 -16.48 15.70 27.30
CA GLU A 665 -15.84 15.17 26.08
C GLU A 665 -16.72 15.39 24.83
N LEU A 666 -18.02 15.13 24.92
CA LEU A 666 -18.94 15.33 23.81
C LEU A 666 -19.06 16.81 23.42
N LYS A 667 -19.13 17.72 24.41
CA LYS A 667 -19.12 19.18 24.14
C LYS A 667 -17.82 19.63 23.47
N ALA A 668 -16.68 19.11 23.92
CA ALA A 668 -15.40 19.44 23.30
C ALA A 668 -15.34 18.95 21.85
N GLY A 669 -15.91 17.77 21.55
CA GLY A 669 -16.02 17.25 20.18
C GLY A 669 -16.92 18.13 19.30
N LEU A 670 -18.11 18.48 19.78
CA LEU A 670 -19.06 19.35 19.06
C LEU A 670 -18.56 20.78 18.88
N ALA A 671 -17.68 21.25 19.76
CA ALA A 671 -17.03 22.57 19.57
C ALA A 671 -16.00 22.52 18.44
N ALA A 672 -15.36 21.36 18.20
CA ALA A 672 -14.40 21.15 17.13
C ALA A 672 -15.08 20.80 15.79
N ASP A 673 -16.18 20.04 15.83
CA ASP A 673 -16.98 19.63 14.66
C ASP A 673 -18.48 19.75 15.00
N PRO A 674 -19.07 20.95 14.80
CA PRO A 674 -20.46 21.24 15.19
C PRO A 674 -21.53 20.40 14.46
N ASP A 675 -21.23 19.90 13.28
CA ASP A 675 -22.18 19.16 12.43
C ASP A 675 -22.04 17.64 12.57
N ASN A 676 -21.19 17.15 13.48
CA ASN A 676 -20.92 15.72 13.66
C ASN A 676 -22.13 14.93 14.16
N ALA A 677 -22.74 14.16 13.28
CA ALA A 677 -23.97 13.41 13.58
C ALA A 677 -23.78 12.35 14.68
N ASP A 678 -22.59 11.77 14.80
CA ASP A 678 -22.29 10.74 15.80
C ASP A 678 -22.19 11.35 17.19
N LEU A 679 -21.50 12.49 17.33
CA LEU A 679 -21.42 13.22 18.57
C LEU A 679 -22.79 13.75 19.02
N HIS A 680 -23.61 14.25 18.09
CA HIS A 680 -24.98 14.67 18.40
C HIS A 680 -25.85 13.52 18.91
N ARG A 681 -25.77 12.35 18.26
CA ARG A 681 -26.49 11.15 18.73
C ARG A 681 -26.06 10.76 20.14
N ASN A 682 -24.76 10.79 20.40
CA ASN A 682 -24.20 10.43 21.70
C ASN A 682 -24.46 11.50 22.78
N TYR A 683 -24.66 12.76 22.40
CA TYR A 683 -24.98 13.84 23.32
C TYR A 683 -26.44 13.80 23.82
N SER A 684 -27.34 13.10 23.14
CA SER A 684 -28.74 12.99 23.55
C SER A 684 -28.89 12.11 24.80
N PRO A 685 -29.60 12.59 25.86
CA PRO A 685 -29.82 11.81 27.09
C PRO A 685 -30.50 10.49 26.79
N GLY A 686 -29.88 9.37 27.10
CA GLY A 686 -30.40 8.00 26.88
C GLY A 686 -29.90 7.28 25.65
N SER A 687 -29.01 7.86 24.85
CA SER A 687 -28.35 7.13 23.76
C SER A 687 -27.20 6.29 24.30
N GLN A 688 -27.27 4.98 24.13
CA GLN A 688 -26.08 4.11 24.19
C GLN A 688 -25.43 4.15 22.82
N ALA A 689 -24.17 4.56 22.74
CA ALA A 689 -23.45 4.56 21.49
C ALA A 689 -23.29 3.15 20.91
N PHE A 690 -23.28 3.07 19.61
CA PHE A 690 -23.07 1.83 18.89
C PHE A 690 -21.73 1.18 19.27
N ARG A 691 -21.79 -0.03 19.77
CA ARG A 691 -20.67 -0.97 19.87
C ARG A 691 -20.52 -1.72 18.56
#